data_ba3627b37d0e579035e76ab0b6050cca
#
_entry.id   ba3627b37d0e579035e76ab0b6050cca
#
_cell.length_a   1.000
_cell.length_b   1.000
_cell.length_c   1.000
_cell.angle_alpha   90.00
_cell.angle_beta   90.00
_cell.angle_gamma   90.00
#
_symmetry.space_group_name_H-M   'P 1'
#
loop_
_entity.id
_entity.type
_entity.pdbx_description
1 polymer ?
#
loop_
_entity_poly.entity_id
_entity_poly.type
_entity_poly.pdbx_seq_one_letter_code
_entity_poly.pdbx_strand_id
1 'polypeptide(L)'
;MKTIDSMPASVLRLAVILAASLMVLSCGNREVTLGEGQTRQLKGDYENFILNGEFLTEEGSQAEIAFHDDGTGSGYKVLLHGGPIDGSIKSGSLLHVRNLYRSLAEDGQWTPLEVAVRGKNVSVKVKGVDVVCYTEPAEPWRLPQYEKMRLGHGSVSLSGDKGTVRFRNLKLRRLGADDVNPADTLPPVDETTDKAIRLQQEDFPVIDWHVHLKGGLTAGMAHAMSMNYGINYGVAPNAGAGGVGRMLANDEEVYEYYNEVKDLPFLCGVQGEGRKWTADFSSEALGTFDYLFTDAMTVVDHKGRLSRIYRNEEVVKEPLTDQQYMDMIVDQTVKILSNEPADFFANAFFLPEFLDDRFDEMWTPERVDRVLDVMQENGIALEISARYLIPNEYIIREAKARGIKFTFGTNNVDADFGRLEYSIDMARECGLTVADMWFPNLSTRASRPTVIYNHFADQGKVTLFNGTDLTGWVPVTESESEEPVFKVEDGCIVVSGKPNGYLRTARQYGDYSLHVEWKWIGEGTNSGIFQRVQEGDKVWPAAYECQLMAGRAGDMVSLGGARIAEVPYDPEVKFPMKKRVHQGAAIELPDGEWNRAEIICKGNKMIVYINGSLENEATLSLTQGYIALQSEGGPLAFRNIYLE
;
A
#
# COMPACT_ATOMS: atom_id res chain seq x y z
N MET A 1 55.15 -39.07 -13.69
CA MET A 1 53.75 -38.76 -14.00
C MET A 1 52.87 -39.51 -13.01
N LYS A 2 52.43 -38.86 -11.95
CA LYS A 2 51.38 -39.35 -11.06
C LYS A 2 50.40 -38.21 -10.87
N THR A 3 49.17 -38.46 -11.26
CA THR A 3 48.00 -37.61 -11.20
C THR A 3 47.66 -37.21 -9.77
N ILE A 4 47.40 -35.93 -9.55
CA ILE A 4 46.88 -35.41 -8.29
C ILE A 4 45.35 -35.40 -8.45
N ASP A 5 44.69 -36.26 -7.71
CA ASP A 5 43.23 -36.34 -7.62
C ASP A 5 42.68 -35.25 -6.73
N SER A 6 41.49 -34.80 -7.10
CA SER A 6 40.67 -33.75 -6.60
C SER A 6 40.40 -33.78 -5.08
N MET A 7 40.64 -32.67 -4.38
CA MET A 7 40.11 -32.42 -3.04
C MET A 7 38.67 -31.89 -3.13
N PRO A 8 37.77 -32.27 -2.22
CA PRO A 8 36.38 -31.81 -2.24
C PRO A 8 36.26 -30.35 -1.79
N ALA A 9 35.29 -29.63 -2.39
CA ALA A 9 35.05 -28.20 -2.25
C ALA A 9 34.75 -27.69 -0.81
N SER A 10 34.57 -28.59 0.15
CA SER A 10 34.35 -28.26 1.58
C SER A 10 35.62 -27.85 2.33
N VAL A 11 36.82 -28.15 1.81
CA VAL A 11 38.07 -27.77 2.46
C VAL A 11 38.58 -26.41 1.99
N LEU A 12 38.12 -25.92 0.84
CA LEU A 12 38.48 -24.60 0.32
C LEU A 12 37.72 -23.44 1.00
N ARG A 13 36.57 -23.69 1.64
CA ARG A 13 35.85 -22.68 2.40
C ARG A 13 36.41 -22.38 3.78
N LEU A 14 37.19 -23.29 4.36
CA LEU A 14 37.80 -23.08 5.68
C LEU A 14 39.15 -22.30 5.63
N ALA A 15 39.74 -22.15 4.46
CA ALA A 15 41.02 -21.45 4.30
C ALA A 15 40.90 -19.97 3.93
N VAL A 16 39.70 -19.49 3.58
CA VAL A 16 39.46 -18.07 3.24
C VAL A 16 38.98 -17.27 4.47
N ILE A 17 38.56 -17.93 5.56
CA ILE A 17 38.08 -17.28 6.79
C ILE A 17 39.20 -16.74 7.69
N LEU A 18 40.47 -17.02 7.39
CA LEU A 18 41.59 -16.62 8.24
C LEU A 18 42.37 -15.36 7.80
N ALA A 19 41.81 -14.54 6.93
CA ALA A 19 42.38 -13.22 6.61
C ALA A 19 41.47 -12.07 7.09
N ALA A 20 40.85 -12.20 8.27
CA ALA A 20 40.17 -11.08 8.94
C ALA A 20 41.23 -10.21 9.63
N SER A 21 41.56 -9.07 9.05
CA SER A 21 42.39 -8.05 9.71
C SER A 21 41.67 -7.55 10.99
N LEU A 22 42.17 -7.96 12.15
CA LEU A 22 41.82 -7.43 13.46
C LEU A 22 42.18 -5.94 13.52
N MET A 23 41.23 -5.06 13.22
CA MET A 23 41.36 -3.63 13.53
C MET A 23 40.63 -3.31 14.84
N VAL A 24 41.37 -2.70 15.75
CA VAL A 24 40.91 -2.28 17.08
C VAL A 24 40.39 -0.84 17.00
N LEU A 25 39.16 -0.57 17.38
CA LEU A 25 38.62 0.78 17.54
C LEU A 25 39.13 1.46 18.81
N SER A 26 39.84 2.58 18.66
CA SER A 26 39.89 3.60 19.72
C SER A 26 38.74 4.58 19.50
N CYS A 27 38.02 4.93 20.59
CA CYS A 27 36.94 5.92 20.57
C CYS A 27 37.40 7.25 19.94
N GLY A 28 36.88 7.60 18.77
CA GLY A 28 37.10 8.86 18.09
C GLY A 28 36.18 8.96 16.89
N ASN A 29 35.84 10.19 16.49
CA ASN A 29 34.91 10.56 15.39
C ASN A 29 35.29 9.99 13.99
N ARG A 30 35.72 8.74 13.89
CA ARG A 30 36.07 8.13 12.62
C ARG A 30 34.90 7.32 12.08
N GLU A 31 34.59 7.57 10.83
CA GLU A 31 33.69 6.74 10.02
C GLU A 31 34.33 5.37 9.80
N VAL A 32 33.50 4.34 9.88
CA VAL A 32 33.88 2.93 9.62
C VAL A 32 33.02 2.46 8.47
N THR A 33 33.68 1.97 7.45
CA THR A 33 33.02 1.34 6.29
C THR A 33 33.26 -0.15 6.35
N LEU A 34 32.18 -0.94 6.23
CA LEU A 34 32.27 -2.40 6.16
C LEU A 34 31.62 -2.85 4.85
N GLY A 35 32.42 -3.59 4.07
CA GLY A 35 31.93 -4.34 2.92
C GLY A 35 31.63 -5.78 3.28
N GLU A 36 31.18 -6.55 2.32
CA GLU A 36 30.84 -7.96 2.46
C GLU A 36 32.01 -8.79 3.03
N GLY A 37 31.72 -9.60 4.05
CA GLY A 37 32.67 -10.45 4.75
C GLY A 37 33.65 -9.72 5.68
N GLN A 38 33.58 -8.40 5.80
CA GLN A 38 34.41 -7.63 6.72
C GLN A 38 33.79 -7.60 8.11
N THR A 39 34.63 -7.85 9.13
CA THR A 39 34.20 -7.80 10.54
C THR A 39 35.11 -6.87 11.32
N ARG A 40 34.52 -6.14 12.26
CA ARG A 40 35.21 -5.25 13.19
C ARG A 40 34.86 -5.58 14.61
N GLN A 41 35.80 -6.11 15.39
CA GLN A 41 35.64 -6.36 16.82
C GLN A 41 35.75 -5.06 17.62
N LEU A 42 34.85 -4.87 18.56
CA LEU A 42 34.91 -3.84 19.59
C LEU A 42 35.57 -4.45 20.84
N LYS A 43 36.70 -3.85 21.28
CA LYS A 43 37.50 -4.40 22.38
C LYS A 43 36.72 -4.51 23.67
N GLY A 44 36.74 -5.67 24.29
CA GLY A 44 36.24 -5.92 25.63
C GLY A 44 35.41 -7.18 25.70
N ASP A 45 35.10 -7.54 26.92
CA ASP A 45 34.11 -8.57 27.29
C ASP A 45 32.96 -7.87 27.98
N TYR A 46 31.77 -8.01 27.48
CA TYR A 46 30.60 -7.24 27.89
C TYR A 46 29.49 -8.18 28.36
N GLU A 47 28.93 -7.88 29.52
CA GLU A 47 27.69 -8.45 30.03
C GLU A 47 26.55 -7.44 29.83
N ASN A 48 26.70 -6.26 30.40
CA ASN A 48 25.75 -5.16 30.25
C ASN A 48 26.43 -4.00 29.52
N PHE A 49 25.76 -3.45 28.51
CA PHE A 49 26.33 -2.37 27.71
C PHE A 49 25.27 -1.52 27.02
N ILE A 50 25.71 -0.34 26.54
CA ILE A 50 25.03 0.46 25.54
C ILE A 50 25.99 0.74 24.41
N LEU A 51 25.59 0.41 23.19
CA LEU A 51 26.22 0.82 21.96
C LEU A 51 25.37 1.90 21.30
N ASN A 52 25.91 3.12 21.22
CA ASN A 52 25.29 4.23 20.49
C ASN A 52 26.09 4.55 19.25
N GLY A 53 25.44 5.03 18.21
CA GLY A 53 26.08 5.48 16.98
C GLY A 53 25.07 5.84 15.90
N GLU A 54 25.59 5.97 14.70
CA GLU A 54 24.80 6.16 13.51
C GLU A 54 25.29 5.18 12.45
N PHE A 55 24.35 4.64 11.66
CA PHE A 55 24.65 3.80 10.52
C PHE A 55 24.02 4.38 9.25
N LEU A 56 24.57 3.98 8.10
CA LEU A 56 24.04 4.29 6.79
C LEU A 56 24.12 3.04 5.92
N THR A 57 22.97 2.62 5.42
CA THR A 57 22.82 1.54 4.43
C THR A 57 22.72 2.13 3.04
N GLU A 58 23.14 1.38 2.04
CA GLU A 58 22.88 1.61 0.63
C GLU A 58 21.86 0.57 0.15
N GLU A 59 21.21 0.80 -0.98
CA GLU A 59 20.20 -0.12 -1.51
C GLU A 59 20.70 -1.57 -1.55
N GLY A 60 19.96 -2.45 -0.89
CA GLY A 60 20.27 -3.87 -0.78
C GLY A 60 21.48 -4.21 0.08
N SER A 61 22.09 -3.24 0.77
CA SER A 61 23.19 -3.52 1.70
C SER A 61 22.70 -4.09 3.03
N GLN A 62 23.56 -4.88 3.69
CA GLN A 62 23.24 -5.56 4.93
C GLN A 62 24.45 -5.67 5.84
N ALA A 63 24.26 -5.43 7.13
CA ALA A 63 25.26 -5.63 8.17
C ALA A 63 24.61 -6.12 9.46
N GLU A 64 25.41 -6.69 10.36
CA GLU A 64 24.97 -7.19 11.67
C GLU A 64 25.81 -6.59 12.79
N ILE A 65 25.17 -6.37 13.94
CA ILE A 65 25.84 -6.12 15.21
C ILE A 65 25.67 -7.34 16.08
N ALA A 66 26.74 -8.14 16.22
CA ALA A 66 26.73 -9.32 17.05
C ALA A 66 27.23 -8.99 18.46
N PHE A 67 26.62 -9.62 19.48
CA PHE A 67 27.02 -9.48 20.89
C PHE A 67 26.80 -10.77 21.68
N HIS A 68 27.52 -10.90 22.81
CA HIS A 68 27.56 -12.11 23.63
C HIS A 68 27.96 -13.35 22.83
N ASP A 69 28.84 -13.14 21.85
CA ASP A 69 29.42 -14.22 21.03
C ASP A 69 30.61 -14.80 21.75
N ASP A 70 30.61 -16.13 21.88
CA ASP A 70 31.71 -16.93 22.43
C ASP A 70 32.85 -17.17 21.43
N GLY A 71 32.83 -16.54 20.26
CA GLY A 71 33.76 -16.69 19.15
C GLY A 71 33.32 -17.78 18.14
N THR A 72 32.16 -18.38 18.32
CA THR A 72 31.61 -19.39 17.40
C THR A 72 30.54 -18.79 16.45
N GLY A 73 30.20 -17.50 16.56
CA GLY A 73 29.17 -16.83 15.79
C GLY A 73 27.76 -17.08 16.33
N SER A 74 27.66 -17.54 17.58
CA SER A 74 26.41 -17.99 18.20
C SER A 74 25.67 -16.94 19.03
N GLY A 75 26.22 -15.73 19.14
CA GLY A 75 25.62 -14.62 19.89
C GLY A 75 24.34 -14.06 19.27
N TYR A 76 23.70 -13.14 20.00
CA TYR A 76 22.60 -12.35 19.45
C TYR A 76 23.08 -11.40 18.35
N LYS A 77 22.21 -11.12 17.40
CA LYS A 77 22.52 -10.24 16.28
C LYS A 77 21.41 -9.22 16.05
N VAL A 78 21.81 -7.96 15.92
CA VAL A 78 20.92 -6.87 15.44
C VAL A 78 21.22 -6.63 13.97
N LEU A 79 20.19 -6.76 13.14
CA LEU A 79 20.30 -6.55 11.69
C LEU A 79 20.23 -5.06 11.34
N LEU A 80 21.02 -4.66 10.35
CA LEU A 80 20.96 -3.36 9.69
C LEU A 80 20.75 -3.60 8.19
N HIS A 81 19.53 -3.34 7.73
CA HIS A 81 19.10 -3.51 6.34
C HIS A 81 17.95 -2.54 6.04
N GLY A 82 18.18 -1.59 5.16
CA GLY A 82 17.19 -0.59 4.72
C GLY A 82 16.24 -1.12 3.66
N GLY A 83 15.74 -0.20 2.85
CA GLY A 83 14.89 -0.50 1.70
C GLY A 83 13.41 -0.67 2.00
N PRO A 84 12.62 -0.93 0.94
CA PRO A 84 11.17 -1.02 1.02
C PRO A 84 10.70 -2.26 1.78
N ILE A 85 9.40 -2.29 2.08
CA ILE A 85 8.72 -3.47 2.64
C ILE A 85 8.57 -4.50 1.51
N ASP A 86 9.38 -5.55 1.55
CA ASP A 86 9.50 -6.56 0.48
C ASP A 86 9.53 -8.01 1.00
N GLY A 87 9.25 -8.18 2.30
CA GLY A 87 9.33 -9.48 2.97
C GLY A 87 10.69 -9.81 3.56
N SER A 88 11.73 -9.01 3.29
CA SER A 88 13.02 -9.18 3.97
C SER A 88 12.98 -8.56 5.36
N ILE A 89 13.76 -9.14 6.28
CA ILE A 89 13.93 -8.64 7.64
C ILE A 89 14.70 -7.32 7.59
N LYS A 90 14.30 -6.34 8.41
CA LYS A 90 14.75 -4.94 8.35
C LYS A 90 15.57 -4.49 9.54
N SER A 91 16.14 -3.29 9.43
CA SER A 91 16.99 -2.66 10.45
C SER A 91 16.33 -2.58 11.82
N GLY A 92 17.09 -2.94 12.84
CA GLY A 92 16.67 -2.97 14.24
C GLY A 92 16.18 -4.34 14.71
N SER A 93 16.00 -5.31 13.82
CA SER A 93 15.59 -6.66 14.20
C SER A 93 16.63 -7.31 15.11
N LEU A 94 16.16 -7.91 16.21
CA LEU A 94 16.92 -8.93 16.95
C LEU A 94 16.65 -10.26 16.27
N LEU A 95 17.57 -10.66 15.38
CA LEU A 95 17.36 -11.77 14.45
C LEU A 95 16.91 -13.05 15.17
N HIS A 96 15.90 -13.70 14.57
CA HIS A 96 15.31 -14.96 15.02
C HIS A 96 14.58 -14.88 16.37
N VAL A 97 14.38 -13.66 16.91
CA VAL A 97 13.65 -13.43 18.17
C VAL A 97 12.61 -12.34 18.02
N ARG A 98 13.00 -11.24 17.38
CA ARG A 98 12.12 -10.08 17.10
C ARG A 98 12.45 -9.57 15.70
N ASN A 99 11.96 -10.26 14.68
CA ASN A 99 12.13 -9.89 13.28
C ASN A 99 11.19 -8.74 12.93
N LEU A 100 11.70 -7.68 12.33
CA LEU A 100 10.95 -6.51 11.87
C LEU A 100 10.89 -6.54 10.34
N TYR A 101 9.77 -6.09 9.77
CA TYR A 101 9.56 -6.06 8.32
C TYR A 101 9.39 -4.64 7.76
N ARG A 102 9.49 -3.62 8.64
CA ARG A 102 9.58 -2.22 8.27
C ARG A 102 10.83 -1.61 8.92
N SER A 103 11.58 -0.83 8.15
CA SER A 103 12.71 -0.04 8.63
C SER A 103 12.29 1.43 8.83
N LEU A 104 12.73 2.03 9.93
CA LEU A 104 12.70 3.50 10.10
C LEU A 104 13.94 4.16 9.49
N ALA A 105 14.98 3.37 9.13
CA ALA A 105 16.16 3.84 8.43
C ALA A 105 15.87 3.92 6.92
N GLU A 106 16.32 4.99 6.31
CA GLU A 106 16.28 5.23 4.88
C GLU A 106 17.66 5.04 4.28
N ASP A 107 17.76 4.34 3.14
CA ASP A 107 19.03 4.15 2.45
C ASP A 107 19.64 5.49 2.04
N GLY A 108 20.94 5.60 2.13
CA GLY A 108 21.69 6.83 1.86
C GLY A 108 21.63 7.88 2.97
N GLN A 109 20.89 7.65 4.07
CA GLN A 109 20.77 8.59 5.18
C GLN A 109 21.40 8.06 6.47
N TRP A 110 22.09 8.94 7.21
CA TRP A 110 22.61 8.62 8.52
C TRP A 110 21.51 8.46 9.55
N THR A 111 21.38 7.26 10.10
CA THR A 111 20.33 6.87 11.03
C THR A 111 20.89 6.61 12.43
N PRO A 112 20.42 7.35 13.47
CA PRO A 112 20.78 7.05 14.86
C PRO A 112 20.34 5.64 15.28
N LEU A 113 21.24 4.94 15.99
CA LEU A 113 21.04 3.60 16.52
C LEU A 113 21.50 3.52 17.98
N GLU A 114 20.71 2.86 18.81
CA GLU A 114 21.10 2.41 20.13
C GLU A 114 20.81 0.90 20.25
N VAL A 115 21.78 0.15 20.72
CA VAL A 115 21.60 -1.25 21.15
C VAL A 115 22.04 -1.35 22.60
N ALA A 116 21.15 -1.77 23.48
CA ALA A 116 21.45 -1.87 24.89
C ALA A 116 21.10 -3.26 25.44
N VAL A 117 21.99 -3.78 26.28
CA VAL A 117 21.74 -4.99 27.09
C VAL A 117 21.79 -4.60 28.56
N ARG A 118 20.71 -4.89 29.27
CA ARG A 118 20.52 -4.63 30.71
C ARG A 118 20.02 -5.88 31.40
N GLY A 119 20.90 -6.63 32.02
CA GLY A 119 20.57 -7.93 32.59
C GLY A 119 20.11 -8.90 31.49
N LYS A 120 18.86 -9.33 31.57
CA LYS A 120 18.24 -10.20 30.56
C LYS A 120 17.43 -9.43 29.51
N ASN A 121 17.44 -8.09 29.53
CA ASN A 121 16.74 -7.28 28.56
C ASN A 121 17.65 -6.78 27.44
N VAL A 122 17.19 -6.93 26.20
CA VAL A 122 17.76 -6.31 25.00
C VAL A 122 16.80 -5.27 24.46
N SER A 123 17.26 -4.05 24.28
CA SER A 123 16.49 -3.00 23.62
C SER A 123 17.26 -2.46 22.41
N VAL A 124 16.51 -2.19 21.34
CA VAL A 124 17.05 -1.57 20.12
C VAL A 124 16.21 -0.33 19.79
N LYS A 125 16.89 0.81 19.55
CA LYS A 125 16.27 2.04 19.05
C LYS A 125 16.82 2.42 17.69
N VAL A 126 15.93 2.75 16.78
CA VAL A 126 16.25 3.30 15.45
C VAL A 126 15.57 4.66 15.33
N LYS A 127 16.30 5.70 14.92
CA LYS A 127 15.82 7.10 14.93
C LYS A 127 15.28 7.56 16.31
N GLY A 128 15.76 6.97 17.41
CA GLY A 128 15.29 7.27 18.77
C GLY A 128 13.99 6.58 19.19
N VAL A 129 13.39 5.79 18.30
CA VAL A 129 12.18 5.01 18.56
C VAL A 129 12.58 3.60 18.99
N ASP A 130 11.99 3.10 20.09
CA ASP A 130 12.15 1.70 20.49
C ASP A 130 11.49 0.79 19.45
N VAL A 131 12.29 -0.07 18.80
CA VAL A 131 11.79 -1.02 17.79
C VAL A 131 11.83 -2.47 18.29
N VAL A 132 12.66 -2.76 19.26
CA VAL A 132 12.71 -4.04 19.98
C VAL A 132 12.89 -3.77 21.46
N CYS A 133 12.12 -4.47 22.28
CA CYS A 133 12.32 -4.62 23.70
C CYS A 133 12.03 -6.09 24.06
N TYR A 134 13.09 -6.85 24.32
CA TYR A 134 13.02 -8.28 24.57
C TYR A 134 13.69 -8.66 25.88
N THR A 135 13.00 -9.40 26.74
CA THR A 135 13.60 -9.96 27.96
C THR A 135 13.71 -11.46 27.81
N GLU A 136 14.95 -11.95 27.78
CA GLU A 136 15.27 -13.37 27.69
C GLU A 136 14.75 -14.09 28.96
N PRO A 137 13.86 -15.11 28.82
CA PRO A 137 13.41 -15.92 29.94
C PRO A 137 14.55 -16.78 30.48
N ALA A 138 14.33 -17.39 31.65
CA ALA A 138 15.32 -18.27 32.26
C ALA A 138 15.68 -19.46 31.37
N GLU A 139 14.66 -20.01 30.68
CA GLU A 139 14.80 -21.11 29.72
C GLU A 139 14.23 -20.73 28.38
N PRO A 140 14.99 -19.94 27.56
CA PRO A 140 14.49 -19.54 26.27
C PRO A 140 14.45 -20.72 25.29
N TRP A 141 13.34 -20.83 24.59
CA TRP A 141 13.19 -21.83 23.54
C TRP A 141 14.00 -21.43 22.29
N ARG A 142 14.80 -22.37 21.77
CA ARG A 142 15.65 -22.14 20.57
C ARG A 142 15.64 -23.37 19.68
N LEU A 143 15.61 -23.12 18.37
CA LEU A 143 15.93 -24.16 17.39
C LEU A 143 17.35 -24.70 17.61
N PRO A 144 17.65 -25.95 17.21
CA PRO A 144 18.98 -26.55 17.43
C PRO A 144 20.15 -25.70 16.92
N GLN A 145 19.98 -25.02 15.79
CA GLN A 145 21.03 -24.14 15.23
C GLN A 145 21.25 -22.87 16.06
N TYR A 146 20.29 -22.48 16.91
CA TYR A 146 20.34 -21.29 17.79
C TYR A 146 20.48 -21.65 19.28
N GLU A 147 20.72 -22.91 19.63
CA GLU A 147 20.78 -23.39 21.03
C GLU A 147 21.69 -22.55 21.91
N LYS A 148 22.82 -22.08 21.35
CA LYS A 148 23.81 -21.25 22.06
C LYS A 148 23.48 -19.76 22.10
N MET A 149 22.44 -19.30 21.43
CA MET A 149 22.03 -17.90 21.44
C MET A 149 21.41 -17.56 22.80
N ARG A 150 22.26 -17.06 23.70
CA ARG A 150 21.93 -16.77 25.12
C ARG A 150 22.63 -15.48 25.56
N LEU A 151 21.97 -14.74 26.44
CA LEU A 151 22.60 -13.60 27.11
C LEU A 151 23.58 -14.06 28.19
N GLY A 152 24.74 -13.46 28.24
CA GLY A 152 25.82 -13.77 29.15
C GLY A 152 26.97 -12.78 29.04
N HIS A 153 28.14 -13.29 28.75
CA HIS A 153 29.35 -12.51 28.49
C HIS A 153 29.82 -12.72 27.06
N GLY A 154 30.48 -11.74 26.51
CA GLY A 154 31.10 -11.94 25.22
C GLY A 154 31.56 -10.65 24.54
N SER A 155 32.07 -10.81 23.35
CA SER A 155 32.48 -9.69 22.51
C SER A 155 31.29 -8.99 21.86
N VAL A 156 31.52 -7.76 21.42
CA VAL A 156 30.62 -7.01 20.52
C VAL A 156 31.37 -6.79 19.19
N SER A 157 30.73 -7.08 18.08
CA SER A 157 31.31 -6.91 16.75
C SER A 157 30.31 -6.34 15.76
N LEU A 158 30.85 -5.71 14.70
CA LEU A 158 30.13 -5.24 13.52
C LEU A 158 30.59 -6.07 12.33
N SER A 159 29.69 -6.60 11.53
CA SER A 159 30.03 -7.34 10.32
C SER A 159 29.19 -6.89 9.13
N GLY A 160 29.85 -6.69 7.97
CA GLY A 160 29.18 -6.49 6.69
C GLY A 160 28.83 -7.84 6.08
N ASP A 161 27.57 -8.04 5.74
CA ASP A 161 27.06 -9.28 5.17
C ASP A 161 26.84 -9.16 3.66
N LYS A 162 26.30 -8.01 3.21
CA LYS A 162 26.04 -7.73 1.81
C LYS A 162 26.25 -6.24 1.50
N GLY A 163 26.86 -5.94 0.36
CA GLY A 163 27.08 -4.54 -0.06
C GLY A 163 27.95 -3.76 0.92
N THR A 164 27.65 -2.47 1.11
CA THR A 164 28.43 -1.58 1.96
C THR A 164 27.54 -0.91 3.01
N VAL A 165 27.94 -1.00 4.28
CA VAL A 165 27.32 -0.28 5.39
C VAL A 165 28.38 0.59 6.08
N ARG A 166 28.01 1.83 6.40
CA ARG A 166 28.89 2.78 7.05
C ARG A 166 28.41 3.07 8.46
N PHE A 167 29.37 3.31 9.37
CA PHE A 167 29.10 3.65 10.76
C PHE A 167 29.89 4.89 11.16
N ARG A 168 29.34 5.72 12.01
CA ARG A 168 30.03 6.84 12.62
C ARG A 168 29.58 7.08 14.06
N ASN A 169 30.32 7.87 14.79
CA ASN A 169 30.01 8.28 16.19
C ASN A 169 29.78 7.09 17.14
N LEU A 170 30.38 5.93 16.84
CA LEU A 170 30.22 4.72 17.65
C LEU A 170 30.81 4.88 19.05
N LYS A 171 30.01 4.66 20.06
CA LYS A 171 30.37 4.69 21.47
C LYS A 171 29.81 3.47 22.17
N LEU A 172 30.69 2.57 22.61
CA LEU A 172 30.34 1.39 23.39
C LEU A 172 30.72 1.62 24.86
N ARG A 173 29.74 1.61 25.76
CA ARG A 173 29.93 1.82 27.18
C ARG A 173 29.42 0.61 27.95
N ARG A 174 30.21 0.11 28.90
CA ARG A 174 29.77 -0.89 29.88
C ARG A 174 28.74 -0.24 30.82
N LEU A 175 27.75 -1.02 31.21
CA LEU A 175 26.81 -0.66 32.27
C LEU A 175 27.20 -1.40 33.55
N GLY A 176 27.13 -0.69 34.69
CA GLY A 176 27.23 -1.28 36.01
C GLY A 176 25.88 -1.77 36.54
N ALA A 177 25.87 -2.39 37.71
CA ALA A 177 24.65 -2.86 38.36
C ALA A 177 23.63 -1.72 38.62
N ASP A 178 24.14 -0.52 38.94
CA ASP A 178 23.30 0.67 39.20
C ASP A 178 22.70 1.27 37.91
N ASP A 179 23.23 0.93 36.76
CA ASP A 179 22.72 1.35 35.44
C ASP A 179 21.56 0.46 34.94
N VAL A 180 21.24 -0.61 35.62
CA VAL A 180 20.17 -1.56 35.24
C VAL A 180 18.94 -1.32 36.10
N ASN A 181 17.96 -0.60 35.54
CA ASN A 181 16.69 -0.35 36.22
C ASN A 181 15.64 -1.34 35.71
N PRO A 182 15.06 -2.21 36.60
CA PRO A 182 14.01 -3.14 36.20
C PRO A 182 12.77 -2.47 35.57
N ALA A 183 12.52 -1.19 35.88
CA ALA A 183 11.39 -0.46 35.29
C ALA A 183 11.58 -0.17 33.78
N ASP A 184 12.82 -0.25 33.28
CA ASP A 184 13.13 -0.02 31.85
C ASP A 184 13.02 -1.33 31.02
N THR A 185 12.53 -2.41 31.63
CA THR A 185 12.49 -3.74 31.00
C THR A 185 11.06 -4.28 30.97
N LEU A 186 10.72 -5.01 29.91
CA LEU A 186 9.48 -5.77 29.86
C LEU A 186 9.64 -7.10 30.62
N PRO A 187 8.55 -7.68 31.16
CA PRO A 187 8.61 -9.05 31.70
C PRO A 187 8.93 -10.05 30.59
N PRO A 188 9.62 -11.17 30.90
CA PRO A 188 9.85 -12.22 29.91
C PRO A 188 8.53 -12.91 29.56
N VAL A 189 8.40 -13.32 28.29
CA VAL A 189 7.30 -14.17 27.84
C VAL A 189 7.68 -15.65 27.98
N ASP A 190 6.69 -16.53 28.11
CA ASP A 190 6.91 -17.97 28.07
C ASP A 190 7.09 -18.45 26.63
N GLU A 191 8.32 -18.55 26.18
CA GLU A 191 8.66 -18.99 24.83
C GLU A 191 8.33 -20.47 24.56
N THR A 192 8.02 -21.26 25.58
CA THR A 192 7.63 -22.66 25.40
C THR A 192 6.22 -22.78 24.84
N THR A 193 5.38 -21.79 25.10
CA THR A 193 3.99 -21.71 24.62
C THR A 193 3.79 -20.64 23.54
N ASP A 194 4.68 -19.67 23.42
CA ASP A 194 4.57 -18.59 22.44
C ASP A 194 4.86 -19.09 21.02
N LYS A 195 3.80 -19.20 20.22
CA LYS A 195 3.89 -19.68 18.83
C LYS A 195 4.54 -18.66 17.90
N ALA A 196 4.42 -17.36 18.19
CA ALA A 196 4.97 -16.29 17.35
C ALA A 196 6.50 -16.30 17.39
N ILE A 197 7.11 -16.46 18.59
CA ILE A 197 8.56 -16.57 18.74
C ILE A 197 9.12 -17.77 17.97
N ARG A 198 8.42 -18.90 18.02
CA ARG A 198 8.84 -20.11 17.30
C ARG A 198 8.88 -19.88 15.79
N LEU A 199 7.85 -19.23 15.24
CA LEU A 199 7.80 -18.89 13.82
C LEU A 199 8.91 -17.93 13.43
N GLN A 200 9.22 -16.93 14.25
CA GLN A 200 10.28 -15.97 13.96
C GLN A 200 11.67 -16.62 13.90
N GLN A 201 11.91 -17.72 14.64
CA GLN A 201 13.16 -18.47 14.51
C GLN A 201 13.30 -19.24 13.18
N GLU A 202 12.20 -19.46 12.51
CA GLU A 202 12.15 -20.03 11.15
C GLU A 202 12.09 -18.93 10.07
N ASP A 203 12.26 -17.65 10.46
CA ASP A 203 12.10 -16.46 9.63
C ASP A 203 10.69 -16.33 9.01
N PHE A 204 9.72 -17.03 9.58
CA PHE A 204 8.33 -16.93 9.15
C PHE A 204 7.74 -15.60 9.65
N PRO A 205 7.16 -14.76 8.76
CA PRO A 205 6.63 -13.46 9.16
C PRO A 205 5.38 -13.60 10.03
N VAL A 206 5.42 -13.01 11.21
CA VAL A 206 4.26 -12.88 12.09
C VAL A 206 3.85 -11.42 12.13
N ILE A 207 2.84 -11.08 11.34
CA ILE A 207 2.37 -9.72 11.13
C ILE A 207 0.84 -9.72 11.23
N ASP A 208 0.31 -8.88 12.12
CA ASP A 208 -1.11 -8.55 12.15
C ASP A 208 -1.39 -7.39 11.20
N TRP A 209 -1.93 -7.67 10.02
CA TRP A 209 -2.19 -6.68 8.98
C TRP A 209 -3.50 -5.91 9.16
N HIS A 210 -4.34 -6.31 10.14
CA HIS A 210 -5.70 -5.81 10.29
C HIS A 210 -5.98 -5.27 11.69
N VAL A 211 -5.27 -4.20 12.06
CA VAL A 211 -5.43 -3.51 13.35
C VAL A 211 -6.06 -2.13 13.14
N HIS A 212 -7.08 -1.83 13.92
CA HIS A 212 -7.72 -0.51 13.96
C HIS A 212 -7.44 0.22 15.26
N LEU A 213 -7.10 1.49 15.19
CA LEU A 213 -7.01 2.36 16.38
C LEU A 213 -8.42 2.73 16.85
N LYS A 214 -9.08 1.80 17.56
CA LYS A 214 -10.44 1.94 18.08
C LYS A 214 -10.57 1.30 19.47
N GLY A 215 -11.72 1.47 20.12
CA GLY A 215 -11.99 0.85 21.44
C GLY A 215 -11.00 1.25 22.54
N GLY A 216 -10.42 2.44 22.44
CA GLY A 216 -9.40 2.92 23.39
C GLY A 216 -7.95 2.59 23.00
N LEU A 217 -7.71 1.82 21.94
CA LEU A 217 -6.36 1.56 21.41
C LEU A 217 -5.78 2.81 20.77
N THR A 218 -4.69 3.34 21.32
CA THR A 218 -3.90 4.42 20.74
C THR A 218 -2.69 3.85 19.99
N ALA A 219 -2.07 4.65 19.11
CA ALA A 219 -0.85 4.25 18.41
C ALA A 219 0.28 3.88 19.37
N GLY A 220 0.45 4.63 20.47
CA GLY A 220 1.45 4.31 21.50
C GLY A 220 1.18 3.01 22.23
N MET A 221 -0.09 2.71 22.55
CA MET A 221 -0.48 1.43 23.15
C MET A 221 -0.25 0.28 22.19
N ALA A 222 -0.66 0.43 20.93
CA ALA A 222 -0.45 -0.57 19.90
C ALA A 222 1.05 -0.88 19.74
N HIS A 223 1.90 0.14 19.72
CA HIS A 223 3.34 -0.03 19.66
C HIS A 223 3.91 -0.79 20.86
N ALA A 224 3.50 -0.43 22.09
CA ALA A 224 3.94 -1.12 23.30
C ALA A 224 3.49 -2.59 23.31
N MET A 225 2.26 -2.88 22.88
CA MET A 225 1.74 -4.26 22.77
C MET A 225 2.49 -5.07 21.71
N SER A 226 2.79 -4.47 20.54
CA SER A 226 3.60 -5.12 19.52
C SER A 226 4.98 -5.52 20.04
N MET A 227 5.67 -4.63 20.74
CA MET A 227 6.96 -4.95 21.36
C MET A 227 6.84 -6.05 22.42
N ASN A 228 5.76 -6.05 23.21
CA ASN A 228 5.53 -7.05 24.26
C ASN A 228 5.24 -8.44 23.66
N TYR A 229 4.36 -8.50 22.65
CA TYR A 229 4.02 -9.77 21.99
C TYR A 229 5.08 -10.22 20.98
N GLY A 230 5.97 -9.32 20.53
CA GLY A 230 6.98 -9.63 19.53
C GLY A 230 6.43 -9.88 18.14
N ILE A 231 5.31 -9.26 17.80
CA ILE A 231 4.70 -9.31 16.46
C ILE A 231 4.77 -7.95 15.78
N ASN A 232 4.84 -7.98 14.46
CA ASN A 232 4.65 -6.78 13.66
C ASN A 232 3.16 -6.51 13.47
N TYR A 233 2.81 -5.28 13.14
CA TYR A 233 1.41 -4.92 12.90
C TYR A 233 1.28 -3.82 11.86
N GLY A 234 0.14 -3.83 11.21
CA GLY A 234 -0.30 -2.81 10.30
C GLY A 234 -1.55 -2.12 10.83
N VAL A 235 -1.49 -0.80 10.90
CA VAL A 235 -2.60 0.02 11.38
C VAL A 235 -3.37 0.56 10.20
N ALA A 236 -4.68 0.35 10.19
CA ALA A 236 -5.56 0.76 9.11
C ALA A 236 -6.77 1.55 9.64
N PRO A 237 -6.99 2.80 9.21
CA PRO A 237 -8.28 3.46 9.32
C PRO A 237 -9.23 2.86 8.29
N ASN A 238 -10.54 3.14 8.44
CA ASN A 238 -11.53 2.83 7.42
C ASN A 238 -11.65 4.00 6.43
N ALA A 239 -11.87 3.71 5.17
CA ALA A 239 -12.13 4.67 4.11
C ALA A 239 -13.51 4.44 3.50
N GLY A 240 -14.31 5.48 3.35
CA GLY A 240 -15.68 5.41 2.83
C GLY A 240 -16.75 5.41 3.91
N ALA A 241 -17.94 4.92 3.61
CA ALA A 241 -19.11 5.00 4.50
C ALA A 241 -19.40 3.66 5.19
N GLY A 242 -19.69 3.70 6.48
CA GLY A 242 -20.25 2.56 7.22
C GLY A 242 -19.32 1.87 8.20
N GLY A 243 -18.05 2.19 8.22
CA GLY A 243 -17.04 1.58 9.10
C GLY A 243 -17.20 1.94 10.59
N VAL A 244 -16.36 1.32 11.41
CA VAL A 244 -16.27 1.56 12.85
C VAL A 244 -14.85 2.01 13.17
N GLY A 245 -14.69 3.01 14.04
CA GLY A 245 -13.40 3.60 14.39
C GLY A 245 -13.11 4.85 13.59
N ARG A 246 -11.83 5.13 13.28
CA ARG A 246 -11.47 6.29 12.49
C ARG A 246 -11.86 6.08 11.03
N MET A 247 -12.68 6.97 10.52
CA MET A 247 -13.11 7.03 9.13
C MET A 247 -12.35 8.14 8.42
N LEU A 248 -11.91 7.88 7.20
CA LEU A 248 -11.37 8.87 6.29
C LEU A 248 -12.42 9.13 5.20
N ALA A 249 -12.69 10.38 4.91
CA ALA A 249 -13.73 10.79 3.97
C ALA A 249 -13.18 11.46 2.69
N ASN A 250 -11.92 11.89 2.69
CA ASN A 250 -11.29 12.62 1.59
C ASN A 250 -9.75 12.54 1.67
N ASP A 251 -9.07 13.06 0.65
CA ASP A 251 -7.62 13.04 0.53
C ASP A 251 -6.92 13.81 1.65
N GLU A 252 -7.48 14.93 2.13
CA GLU A 252 -6.89 15.74 3.20
C GLU A 252 -6.77 14.91 4.49
N GLU A 253 -7.83 14.20 4.86
CA GLU A 253 -7.84 13.31 6.02
C GLU A 253 -6.86 12.13 5.87
N VAL A 254 -6.63 11.65 4.62
CA VAL A 254 -5.59 10.64 4.33
C VAL A 254 -4.21 11.19 4.67
N TYR A 255 -3.88 12.40 4.17
CA TYR A 255 -2.57 12.99 4.42
C TYR A 255 -2.37 13.38 5.89
N GLU A 256 -3.41 13.84 6.56
CA GLU A 256 -3.37 14.09 8.02
C GLU A 256 -3.06 12.81 8.78
N TYR A 257 -3.81 11.74 8.52
CA TYR A 257 -3.60 10.44 9.16
C TYR A 257 -2.20 9.88 8.87
N TYR A 258 -1.76 9.92 7.62
CA TYR A 258 -0.42 9.47 7.26
C TYR A 258 0.67 10.23 8.03
N ASN A 259 0.53 11.55 8.14
CA ASN A 259 1.48 12.38 8.90
C ASN A 259 1.52 12.06 10.40
N GLU A 260 0.42 11.58 10.98
CA GLU A 260 0.40 11.12 12.38
C GLU A 260 1.17 9.82 12.60
N VAL A 261 1.21 8.93 11.60
CA VAL A 261 1.69 7.54 11.77
C VAL A 261 2.98 7.21 11.04
N LYS A 262 3.42 7.99 10.05
CA LYS A 262 4.56 7.68 9.17
C LYS A 262 5.90 7.46 9.89
N ASP A 263 6.11 8.11 11.02
CA ASP A 263 7.33 8.02 11.82
C ASP A 263 7.27 6.93 12.90
N LEU A 264 6.19 6.16 12.95
CA LEU A 264 6.01 5.03 13.85
C LEU A 264 6.42 3.71 13.18
N PRO A 265 6.88 2.71 13.94
CA PRO A 265 7.45 1.49 13.36
C PRO A 265 6.40 0.46 12.92
N PHE A 266 5.24 0.89 12.46
CA PHE A 266 4.24 -0.01 11.93
C PHE A 266 3.94 0.21 10.44
N LEU A 267 3.35 -0.82 9.84
CA LEU A 267 2.84 -0.80 8.49
C LEU A 267 1.57 0.05 8.45
N CYS A 268 1.42 0.86 7.43
CA CYS A 268 0.31 1.80 7.32
C CYS A 268 -0.62 1.37 6.18
N GLY A 269 -1.81 0.88 6.53
CA GLY A 269 -2.82 0.44 5.56
C GLY A 269 -4.08 1.28 5.58
N VAL A 270 -5.03 0.92 4.73
CA VAL A 270 -6.40 1.43 4.76
C VAL A 270 -7.38 0.34 4.36
N GLN A 271 -8.49 0.23 5.09
CA GLN A 271 -9.62 -0.65 4.78
C GLN A 271 -10.69 0.10 4.00
N GLY A 272 -11.00 -0.38 2.81
CA GLY A 272 -12.11 0.14 2.00
C GLY A 272 -13.46 -0.37 2.50
N GLU A 273 -14.38 0.56 2.77
CA GLU A 273 -15.72 0.28 3.28
C GLU A 273 -16.80 0.92 2.40
N GLY A 274 -18.00 0.34 2.42
CA GLY A 274 -19.20 0.98 1.85
C GLY A 274 -19.25 1.10 0.34
N ARG A 275 -18.38 0.39 -0.41
CA ARG A 275 -18.40 0.24 -1.88
C ARG A 275 -18.17 1.52 -2.69
N LYS A 276 -18.26 2.70 -2.10
CA LYS A 276 -17.97 3.98 -2.76
C LYS A 276 -16.62 4.58 -2.39
N TRP A 277 -15.87 3.93 -1.52
CA TRP A 277 -14.59 4.46 -1.03
C TRP A 277 -13.59 4.74 -2.18
N THR A 278 -13.61 3.93 -3.23
CA THR A 278 -12.78 4.16 -4.42
C THR A 278 -13.15 5.43 -5.17
N ALA A 279 -14.36 5.96 -4.94
CA ALA A 279 -14.83 7.20 -5.53
C ALA A 279 -14.50 8.44 -4.66
N ASP A 280 -14.14 8.27 -3.40
CA ASP A 280 -13.93 9.36 -2.45
C ASP A 280 -12.47 9.81 -2.34
N PHE A 281 -11.51 9.02 -2.89
CA PHE A 281 -10.08 9.26 -2.75
C PHE A 281 -9.36 9.26 -4.10
N SER A 282 -8.33 10.09 -4.23
CA SER A 282 -7.41 10.04 -5.37
C SER A 282 -6.46 8.84 -5.29
N SER A 283 -5.92 8.45 -6.45
CA SER A 283 -4.88 7.41 -6.51
C SER A 283 -3.61 7.83 -5.78
N GLU A 284 -3.29 9.13 -5.79
CA GLU A 284 -2.15 9.72 -5.11
C GLU A 284 -2.29 9.59 -3.57
N ALA A 285 -3.47 9.91 -3.03
CA ALA A 285 -3.74 9.77 -1.61
C ALA A 285 -3.70 8.30 -1.17
N LEU A 286 -4.40 7.42 -1.88
CA LEU A 286 -4.35 5.97 -1.62
C LEU A 286 -2.92 5.41 -1.77
N GLY A 287 -2.11 6.02 -2.65
CA GLY A 287 -0.71 5.67 -2.87
C GLY A 287 0.21 5.91 -1.67
N THR A 288 -0.17 6.71 -0.68
CA THR A 288 0.62 6.95 0.54
C THR A 288 0.65 5.75 1.47
N PHE A 289 -0.35 4.87 1.41
CA PHE A 289 -0.42 3.68 2.26
C PHE A 289 0.52 2.57 1.79
N ASP A 290 1.03 1.78 2.73
CA ASP A 290 1.82 0.58 2.43
C ASP A 290 0.95 -0.51 1.80
N TYR A 291 -0.35 -0.58 2.14
CA TYR A 291 -1.31 -1.53 1.60
C TYR A 291 -2.75 -1.03 1.66
N LEU A 292 -3.57 -1.59 0.78
CA LEU A 292 -5.01 -1.34 0.70
C LEU A 292 -5.74 -2.68 0.82
N PHE A 293 -6.84 -2.73 1.56
CA PHE A 293 -7.63 -3.94 1.61
C PHE A 293 -9.12 -3.65 1.68
N THR A 294 -9.89 -4.64 1.31
CA THR A 294 -11.35 -4.58 1.32
C THR A 294 -11.93 -5.85 1.93
N ASP A 295 -13.18 -5.80 2.30
CA ASP A 295 -13.95 -6.96 2.70
C ASP A 295 -15.27 -7.06 1.91
N ALA A 296 -16.00 -8.14 2.10
CA ALA A 296 -17.34 -8.32 1.56
C ALA A 296 -18.41 -8.35 2.68
N MET A 297 -18.12 -7.74 3.83
CA MET A 297 -19.05 -7.66 4.95
C MET A 297 -20.12 -6.56 4.78
N THR A 298 -19.88 -5.63 3.84
CA THR A 298 -20.85 -4.63 3.38
C THR A 298 -21.17 -4.88 1.92
N VAL A 299 -22.38 -5.30 1.61
CA VAL A 299 -22.83 -5.68 0.26
C VAL A 299 -24.00 -4.85 -0.19
N VAL A 300 -24.27 -4.84 -1.49
CA VAL A 300 -25.54 -4.30 -2.03
C VAL A 300 -26.55 -5.44 -2.05
N ASP A 301 -27.62 -5.32 -1.25
CA ASP A 301 -28.65 -6.35 -1.15
C ASP A 301 -29.54 -6.41 -2.41
N HIS A 302 -30.42 -7.40 -2.48
CA HIS A 302 -31.35 -7.60 -3.60
C HIS A 302 -32.37 -6.46 -3.79
N LYS A 303 -32.43 -5.50 -2.84
CA LYS A 303 -33.24 -4.27 -2.93
C LYS A 303 -32.41 -3.05 -3.33
N GLY A 304 -31.12 -3.24 -3.66
CA GLY A 304 -30.21 -2.18 -4.04
C GLY A 304 -29.71 -1.32 -2.88
N ARG A 305 -29.82 -1.78 -1.62
CA ARG A 305 -29.37 -1.06 -0.43
C ARG A 305 -28.04 -1.61 0.05
N LEU A 306 -27.19 -0.76 0.60
CA LEU A 306 -26.02 -1.19 1.38
C LEU A 306 -26.49 -1.90 2.65
N SER A 307 -26.02 -3.12 2.86
CA SER A 307 -26.32 -3.97 4.00
C SER A 307 -25.02 -4.49 4.61
N ARG A 308 -24.80 -4.22 5.88
CA ARG A 308 -23.69 -4.78 6.66
C ARG A 308 -24.12 -6.14 7.17
N ILE A 309 -23.62 -7.22 6.54
CA ILE A 309 -24.07 -8.58 6.84
C ILE A 309 -23.65 -9.08 8.23
N TYR A 310 -22.77 -8.34 8.91
CA TYR A 310 -22.41 -8.56 10.32
C TYR A 310 -23.36 -7.87 11.30
N ARG A 311 -24.40 -7.19 10.83
CA ARG A 311 -25.47 -6.55 11.62
C ARG A 311 -26.80 -7.17 11.26
N ASN A 312 -27.33 -8.02 12.13
CA ASN A 312 -28.56 -8.75 11.88
C ASN A 312 -29.76 -7.84 11.54
N GLU A 313 -29.80 -6.65 12.16
CA GLU A 313 -30.87 -5.67 11.93
C GLU A 313 -30.84 -5.04 10.52
N GLU A 314 -29.73 -5.14 9.81
CA GLU A 314 -29.57 -4.64 8.44
C GLU A 314 -29.77 -5.74 7.39
N VAL A 315 -29.69 -7.00 7.78
CA VAL A 315 -29.85 -8.14 6.89
C VAL A 315 -31.30 -8.29 6.47
N VAL A 316 -31.56 -8.23 5.16
CA VAL A 316 -32.87 -8.47 4.59
C VAL A 316 -32.81 -9.63 3.63
N LYS A 317 -33.29 -10.77 4.08
CA LYS A 317 -33.28 -12.00 3.29
C LYS A 317 -34.52 -12.13 2.39
N GLU A 318 -35.71 -11.81 2.93
CA GLU A 318 -36.95 -12.03 2.19
C GLU A 318 -37.08 -11.18 0.90
N PRO A 319 -37.48 -11.77 -0.24
CA PRO A 319 -38.11 -13.11 -0.40
C PRO A 319 -37.13 -14.23 -0.77
N LEU A 320 -35.80 -14.04 -0.66
CA LEU A 320 -34.80 -15.00 -1.10
C LEU A 320 -34.77 -16.26 -0.21
N THR A 321 -34.50 -17.41 -0.80
CA THR A 321 -34.08 -18.60 -0.05
C THR A 321 -32.64 -18.41 0.46
N ASP A 322 -32.19 -19.25 1.39
CA ASP A 322 -30.83 -19.20 1.91
C ASP A 322 -29.80 -19.36 0.76
N GLN A 323 -30.02 -20.28 -0.15
CA GLN A 323 -29.17 -20.51 -1.30
C GLN A 323 -29.13 -19.30 -2.26
N GLN A 324 -30.26 -18.66 -2.53
CA GLN A 324 -30.33 -17.45 -3.34
C GLN A 324 -29.66 -16.26 -2.67
N TYR A 325 -29.78 -16.15 -1.34
CA TYR A 325 -29.09 -15.12 -0.57
C TYR A 325 -27.58 -15.33 -0.63
N MET A 326 -27.13 -16.59 -0.51
CA MET A 326 -25.72 -16.94 -0.63
C MET A 326 -25.16 -16.67 -2.02
N ASP A 327 -25.91 -16.98 -3.09
CA ASP A 327 -25.53 -16.64 -4.46
C ASP A 327 -25.34 -15.12 -4.63
N MET A 328 -26.22 -14.33 -4.02
CA MET A 328 -26.09 -12.88 -4.01
C MET A 328 -24.80 -12.44 -3.29
N ILE A 329 -24.48 -13.03 -2.12
CA ILE A 329 -23.20 -12.72 -1.42
C ILE A 329 -22.00 -13.03 -2.32
N VAL A 330 -21.98 -14.20 -2.96
CA VAL A 330 -20.91 -14.60 -3.87
C VAL A 330 -20.79 -13.63 -5.04
N ASP A 331 -21.90 -13.27 -5.68
CA ASP A 331 -21.93 -12.32 -6.80
C ASP A 331 -21.39 -10.94 -6.39
N GLN A 332 -21.79 -10.45 -5.20
CA GLN A 332 -21.28 -9.19 -4.66
C GLN A 332 -19.79 -9.30 -4.32
N THR A 333 -19.35 -10.39 -3.71
CA THR A 333 -17.92 -10.63 -3.39
C THR A 333 -17.07 -10.62 -4.66
N VAL A 334 -17.46 -11.36 -5.69
CA VAL A 334 -16.78 -11.38 -6.99
C VAL A 334 -16.74 -9.98 -7.60
N LYS A 335 -17.86 -9.25 -7.56
CA LYS A 335 -17.92 -7.87 -8.06
C LYS A 335 -16.98 -6.93 -7.30
N ILE A 336 -16.92 -7.02 -5.97
CA ILE A 336 -16.03 -6.23 -5.12
C ILE A 336 -14.57 -6.51 -5.50
N LEU A 337 -14.17 -7.77 -5.50
CA LEU A 337 -12.78 -8.18 -5.77
C LEU A 337 -12.35 -7.91 -7.22
N SER A 338 -13.30 -7.83 -8.16
CA SER A 338 -13.01 -7.44 -9.55
C SER A 338 -12.83 -5.94 -9.75
N ASN A 339 -13.34 -5.09 -8.85
CA ASN A 339 -13.43 -3.65 -9.10
C ASN A 339 -12.72 -2.78 -8.05
N GLU A 340 -12.40 -3.31 -6.87
CA GLU A 340 -11.73 -2.55 -5.82
C GLU A 340 -10.23 -2.85 -5.79
N PRO A 341 -9.36 -1.83 -5.61
CA PRO A 341 -7.90 -1.98 -5.67
C PRO A 341 -7.35 -2.57 -4.37
N ALA A 342 -7.77 -3.78 -4.01
CA ALA A 342 -7.35 -4.42 -2.76
C ALA A 342 -6.07 -5.25 -2.95
N ASP A 343 -5.18 -5.17 -1.97
CA ASP A 343 -4.02 -6.04 -1.83
C ASP A 343 -4.40 -7.41 -1.28
N PHE A 344 -5.35 -7.40 -0.34
CA PHE A 344 -5.89 -8.63 0.23
C PHE A 344 -7.37 -8.50 0.57
N PHE A 345 -8.03 -9.64 0.60
CA PHE A 345 -9.43 -9.81 0.98
C PHE A 345 -9.51 -10.14 2.47
N ALA A 346 -9.96 -9.17 3.25
CA ALA A 346 -10.10 -9.28 4.70
C ALA A 346 -11.44 -9.92 5.11
N ASN A 347 -11.48 -10.55 6.29
CA ASN A 347 -12.65 -11.26 6.80
C ASN A 347 -13.28 -12.18 5.73
N ALA A 348 -12.43 -12.78 4.92
CA ALA A 348 -12.83 -13.54 3.75
C ALA A 348 -13.76 -14.70 4.09
N PHE A 349 -14.79 -14.90 3.29
CA PHE A 349 -15.78 -15.97 3.47
C PHE A 349 -16.68 -15.81 4.70
N PHE A 350 -16.82 -14.59 5.23
CA PHE A 350 -17.73 -14.31 6.34
C PHE A 350 -19.19 -14.63 5.95
N LEU A 351 -19.96 -15.14 6.92
CA LEU A 351 -21.40 -15.40 6.80
C LEU A 351 -22.18 -14.58 7.82
N PRO A 352 -23.40 -14.11 7.47
CA PRO A 352 -24.32 -13.55 8.45
C PRO A 352 -24.78 -14.63 9.45
N GLU A 353 -25.13 -14.23 10.67
CA GLU A 353 -25.46 -15.12 11.80
C GLU A 353 -26.49 -16.21 11.46
N PHE A 354 -27.48 -15.94 10.61
CA PHE A 354 -28.49 -16.94 10.24
C PHE A 354 -27.98 -18.06 9.30
N LEU A 355 -26.74 -17.98 8.81
CA LEU A 355 -26.06 -18.96 7.94
C LEU A 355 -24.78 -19.51 8.53
N ASP A 356 -24.22 -18.93 9.58
CA ASP A 356 -22.86 -19.22 10.06
C ASP A 356 -22.71 -20.66 10.60
N ASP A 357 -23.77 -21.24 11.16
CA ASP A 357 -23.81 -22.63 11.61
C ASP A 357 -23.80 -23.67 10.48
N ARG A 358 -23.94 -23.21 9.22
CA ARG A 358 -23.94 -24.05 8.02
C ARG A 358 -22.84 -23.66 7.03
N PHE A 359 -21.68 -23.29 7.54
CA PHE A 359 -20.57 -22.76 6.72
C PHE A 359 -20.26 -23.64 5.51
N ASP A 360 -20.03 -24.94 5.72
CA ASP A 360 -19.67 -25.88 4.65
C ASP A 360 -20.81 -26.15 3.64
N GLU A 361 -22.08 -25.99 4.08
CA GLU A 361 -23.25 -26.07 3.17
C GLU A 361 -23.37 -24.81 2.29
N MET A 362 -23.02 -23.66 2.85
CA MET A 362 -23.16 -22.36 2.18
C MET A 362 -21.98 -22.09 1.24
N TRP A 363 -20.77 -22.35 1.70
CA TRP A 363 -19.54 -22.22 0.91
C TRP A 363 -19.21 -23.53 0.17
N THR A 364 -20.05 -23.86 -0.84
CA THR A 364 -19.80 -25.03 -1.69
C THR A 364 -18.51 -24.86 -2.49
N PRO A 365 -17.87 -25.96 -2.96
CA PRO A 365 -16.67 -25.88 -3.80
C PRO A 365 -16.82 -24.91 -4.98
N GLU A 366 -17.96 -24.91 -5.66
CA GLU A 366 -18.21 -24.05 -6.81
C GLU A 366 -18.26 -22.56 -6.45
N ARG A 367 -18.76 -22.22 -5.26
CA ARG A 367 -18.78 -20.84 -4.76
C ARG A 367 -17.41 -20.38 -4.29
N VAL A 368 -16.68 -21.29 -3.63
CA VAL A 368 -15.28 -21.05 -3.23
C VAL A 368 -14.42 -20.81 -4.46
N ASP A 369 -14.52 -21.67 -5.48
CA ASP A 369 -13.78 -21.55 -6.74
C ASP A 369 -14.00 -20.17 -7.38
N ARG A 370 -15.25 -19.71 -7.48
CA ARG A 370 -15.56 -18.39 -8.05
C ARG A 370 -14.87 -17.23 -7.33
N VAL A 371 -14.78 -17.29 -6.00
CA VAL A 371 -14.11 -16.25 -5.21
C VAL A 371 -12.58 -16.36 -5.36
N LEU A 372 -12.04 -17.57 -5.25
CA LEU A 372 -10.58 -17.78 -5.38
C LEU A 372 -10.07 -17.49 -6.80
N ASP A 373 -10.85 -17.77 -7.84
CA ASP A 373 -10.49 -17.47 -9.22
C ASP A 373 -10.34 -15.97 -9.44
N VAL A 374 -11.29 -15.15 -8.98
CA VAL A 374 -11.18 -13.69 -9.09
C VAL A 374 -10.03 -13.13 -8.25
N MET A 375 -9.74 -13.72 -7.09
CA MET A 375 -8.58 -13.35 -6.27
C MET A 375 -7.27 -13.65 -7.00
N GLN A 376 -7.16 -14.83 -7.61
CA GLN A 376 -5.98 -15.24 -8.39
C GLN A 376 -5.79 -14.31 -9.60
N GLU A 377 -6.86 -14.05 -10.37
CA GLU A 377 -6.83 -13.18 -11.56
C GLU A 377 -6.36 -11.76 -11.23
N ASN A 378 -6.74 -11.22 -10.06
CA ASN A 378 -6.42 -9.86 -9.64
C ASN A 378 -5.21 -9.78 -8.68
N GLY A 379 -4.58 -10.91 -8.35
CA GLY A 379 -3.41 -10.95 -7.45
C GLY A 379 -3.73 -10.55 -6.02
N ILE A 380 -4.97 -10.79 -5.57
CA ILE A 380 -5.45 -10.44 -4.22
C ILE A 380 -5.08 -11.56 -3.25
N ALA A 381 -4.45 -11.21 -2.12
CA ALA A 381 -4.12 -12.17 -1.08
C ALA A 381 -5.32 -12.49 -0.18
N LEU A 382 -5.24 -13.60 0.55
CA LEU A 382 -6.28 -14.09 1.44
C LEU A 382 -5.92 -13.84 2.90
N GLU A 383 -6.77 -13.09 3.63
CA GLU A 383 -6.61 -12.96 5.08
C GLU A 383 -7.09 -14.23 5.81
N ILE A 384 -6.25 -14.75 6.71
CA ILE A 384 -6.66 -15.71 7.72
C ILE A 384 -7.03 -14.94 8.97
N SER A 385 -8.34 -14.73 9.18
CA SER A 385 -8.89 -13.89 10.24
C SER A 385 -8.95 -14.66 11.56
N ALA A 386 -8.14 -14.22 12.52
CA ALA A 386 -8.13 -14.83 13.86
C ALA A 386 -9.40 -14.53 14.66
N ARG A 387 -10.07 -13.41 14.39
CA ARG A 387 -11.30 -13.03 15.08
C ARG A 387 -12.48 -13.93 14.75
N TYR A 388 -12.68 -14.18 13.45
CA TYR A 388 -13.84 -14.94 12.98
C TYR A 388 -13.54 -16.42 12.77
N LEU A 389 -12.28 -16.84 12.96
CA LEU A 389 -11.79 -18.19 12.74
C LEU A 389 -12.10 -18.68 11.30
N ILE A 390 -11.86 -17.83 10.33
CA ILE A 390 -12.09 -18.06 8.88
C ILE A 390 -10.87 -17.61 8.07
N PRO A 391 -10.72 -18.14 6.82
CA PRO A 391 -11.44 -19.27 6.27
C PRO A 391 -10.99 -20.61 6.86
N ASN A 392 -11.73 -21.70 6.60
CA ASN A 392 -11.38 -23.04 7.06
C ASN A 392 -10.19 -23.66 6.28
N GLU A 393 -9.70 -24.81 6.76
CA GLU A 393 -8.57 -25.53 6.18
C GLU A 393 -8.75 -25.81 4.68
N TYR A 394 -9.95 -26.23 4.24
CA TYR A 394 -10.25 -26.53 2.84
C TYR A 394 -9.95 -25.32 1.94
N ILE A 395 -10.50 -24.16 2.30
CA ILE A 395 -10.35 -22.93 1.51
C ILE A 395 -8.89 -22.46 1.48
N ILE A 396 -8.17 -22.56 2.61
CA ILE A 396 -6.74 -22.19 2.68
C ILE A 396 -5.91 -23.09 1.76
N ARG A 397 -6.18 -24.40 1.74
CA ARG A 397 -5.47 -25.35 0.86
C ARG A 397 -5.77 -25.09 -0.63
N GLU A 398 -7.02 -24.78 -0.97
CA GLU A 398 -7.42 -24.42 -2.34
C GLU A 398 -6.79 -23.11 -2.80
N ALA A 399 -6.74 -22.09 -1.93
CA ALA A 399 -6.07 -20.82 -2.20
C ALA A 399 -4.55 -21.01 -2.42
N LYS A 400 -3.90 -21.82 -1.56
CA LYS A 400 -2.49 -22.16 -1.70
C LYS A 400 -2.20 -22.88 -3.02
N ALA A 401 -3.04 -23.82 -3.39
CA ALA A 401 -2.89 -24.58 -4.64
C ALA A 401 -2.95 -23.66 -5.88
N ARG A 402 -3.67 -22.53 -5.81
CA ARG A 402 -3.75 -21.50 -6.84
C ARG A 402 -2.60 -20.49 -6.78
N GLY A 403 -1.70 -20.56 -5.76
CA GLY A 403 -0.61 -19.63 -5.55
C GLY A 403 -1.05 -18.28 -4.94
N ILE A 404 -2.26 -18.21 -4.41
CA ILE A 404 -2.75 -17.04 -3.66
C ILE A 404 -1.89 -16.90 -2.40
N LYS A 405 -1.47 -15.67 -2.09
CA LYS A 405 -0.69 -15.35 -0.89
C LYS A 405 -1.59 -15.11 0.32
N PHE A 406 -0.99 -15.12 1.52
CA PHE A 406 -1.75 -15.05 2.77
C PHE A 406 -1.31 -13.88 3.65
N THR A 407 -2.27 -13.30 4.36
CA THR A 407 -2.06 -12.36 5.46
C THR A 407 -2.70 -12.91 6.73
N PHE A 408 -2.28 -12.39 7.90
CA PHE A 408 -2.96 -12.63 9.17
C PHE A 408 -3.64 -11.34 9.64
N GLY A 409 -4.78 -11.44 10.30
CA GLY A 409 -5.49 -10.28 10.84
C GLY A 409 -6.33 -10.60 12.07
N THR A 410 -6.28 -9.69 13.07
CA THR A 410 -7.17 -9.79 14.24
C THR A 410 -8.47 -9.03 14.06
N ASN A 411 -8.51 -7.99 13.23
CA ASN A 411 -9.67 -7.09 13.15
C ASN A 411 -10.22 -6.76 14.55
N ASN A 412 -9.38 -6.20 15.40
CA ASN A 412 -9.67 -5.98 16.82
C ASN A 412 -10.99 -5.24 17.07
N VAL A 413 -11.70 -5.61 18.14
CA VAL A 413 -12.95 -4.94 18.56
C VAL A 413 -12.64 -3.76 19.47
N ASP A 414 -11.70 -3.97 20.38
CA ASP A 414 -11.28 -3.04 21.43
C ASP A 414 -9.76 -2.85 21.39
N ALA A 415 -9.15 -2.53 22.52
CA ALA A 415 -7.71 -2.31 22.62
C ALA A 415 -6.86 -3.57 22.55
N ASP A 416 -7.43 -4.78 22.58
CA ASP A 416 -6.69 -6.04 22.48
C ASP A 416 -6.53 -6.47 21.03
N PHE A 417 -5.29 -6.71 20.58
CA PHE A 417 -4.96 -7.16 19.23
C PHE A 417 -3.77 -8.14 19.24
N GLY A 418 -3.42 -8.70 18.07
CA GLY A 418 -2.27 -9.59 17.93
C GLY A 418 -2.54 -11.01 18.43
N ARG A 419 -3.77 -11.36 18.66
CA ARG A 419 -4.22 -12.72 19.00
C ARG A 419 -4.33 -13.55 17.73
N LEU A 420 -3.19 -14.00 17.22
CA LEU A 420 -3.07 -14.67 15.92
C LEU A 420 -3.06 -16.21 16.02
N GLU A 421 -3.45 -16.79 17.14
CA GLU A 421 -3.36 -18.23 17.39
C GLU A 421 -4.02 -19.06 16.28
N TYR A 422 -5.25 -18.71 15.88
CA TYR A 422 -5.94 -19.39 14.79
C TYR A 422 -5.18 -19.29 13.47
N SER A 423 -4.74 -18.07 13.11
CA SER A 423 -4.03 -17.84 11.87
C SER A 423 -2.72 -18.62 11.80
N ILE A 424 -1.99 -18.68 12.93
CA ILE A 424 -0.75 -19.45 13.07
C ILE A 424 -1.01 -20.95 12.96
N ASP A 425 -2.05 -21.46 13.65
CA ASP A 425 -2.40 -22.88 13.62
C ASP A 425 -2.80 -23.29 12.20
N MET A 426 -3.66 -22.53 11.53
CA MET A 426 -4.05 -22.79 10.14
C MET A 426 -2.86 -22.73 9.18
N ALA A 427 -1.95 -21.78 9.36
CA ALA A 427 -0.73 -21.72 8.55
C ALA A 427 0.11 -23.02 8.70
N ARG A 428 0.23 -23.53 9.92
CA ARG A 428 0.96 -24.79 10.19
C ARG A 428 0.22 -26.00 9.63
N GLU A 429 -1.07 -26.13 9.87
CA GLU A 429 -1.90 -27.26 9.41
C GLU A 429 -1.96 -27.34 7.87
N CYS A 430 -2.05 -26.20 7.21
CA CYS A 430 -2.04 -26.10 5.74
C CYS A 430 -0.64 -26.11 5.15
N GLY A 431 0.41 -26.16 5.98
CA GLY A 431 1.81 -26.20 5.55
C GLY A 431 2.25 -24.93 4.82
N LEU A 432 1.76 -23.75 5.23
CA LEU A 432 2.21 -22.48 4.66
C LEU A 432 3.67 -22.25 5.01
N THR A 433 4.40 -21.67 4.08
CA THR A 433 5.81 -21.31 4.19
C THR A 433 5.99 -19.79 4.08
N VAL A 434 7.19 -19.30 4.32
CA VAL A 434 7.54 -17.87 4.12
C VAL A 434 7.15 -17.41 2.70
N ALA A 435 7.36 -18.29 1.71
CA ALA A 435 7.04 -17.98 0.31
C ALA A 435 5.53 -17.85 0.03
N ASP A 436 4.67 -18.36 0.91
CA ASP A 436 3.21 -18.25 0.77
C ASP A 436 2.67 -16.95 1.38
N MET A 437 3.48 -16.23 2.19
CA MET A 437 3.04 -15.01 2.85
C MET A 437 3.08 -13.81 1.90
N TRP A 438 2.13 -12.92 2.09
CA TRP A 438 2.00 -11.71 1.29
C TRP A 438 2.83 -10.56 1.85
N PHE A 439 3.41 -9.76 0.94
CA PHE A 439 4.05 -8.49 1.25
C PHE A 439 3.74 -7.47 0.15
N PRO A 440 3.69 -6.16 0.47
CA PRO A 440 3.54 -5.12 -0.53
C PRO A 440 4.64 -5.21 -1.58
N ASN A 441 4.26 -5.15 -2.84
CA ASN A 441 5.21 -4.99 -3.93
C ASN A 441 5.05 -3.60 -4.53
N LEU A 442 5.87 -2.66 -4.08
CA LEU A 442 5.81 -1.28 -4.53
C LEU A 442 6.11 -1.13 -6.03
N SER A 443 6.88 -2.05 -6.64
CA SER A 443 7.14 -2.04 -8.08
C SER A 443 5.91 -2.43 -8.91
N THR A 444 5.02 -3.24 -8.35
CA THR A 444 3.73 -3.57 -9.00
C THR A 444 2.63 -2.58 -8.64
N ARG A 445 2.85 -1.72 -7.64
CA ARG A 445 1.89 -0.70 -7.22
C ARG A 445 1.65 0.34 -8.30
N ALA A 446 2.70 0.75 -9.02
CA ALA A 446 2.61 1.62 -10.19
C ALA A 446 1.91 0.97 -11.39
N SER A 447 1.81 -0.37 -11.41
CA SER A 447 1.14 -1.15 -12.46
C SER A 447 -0.24 -1.68 -12.02
N ARG A 448 -0.70 -1.37 -10.80
CA ARG A 448 -2.08 -1.71 -10.43
C ARG A 448 -3.03 -1.00 -11.36
N PRO A 449 -4.10 -1.68 -11.80
CA PRO A 449 -5.13 -0.98 -12.53
C PRO A 449 -5.62 0.15 -11.63
N THR A 450 -5.44 1.37 -12.10
CA THR A 450 -6.01 2.55 -11.47
C THR A 450 -7.48 2.28 -11.32
N VAL A 451 -8.06 2.63 -10.17
CA VAL A 451 -9.49 2.42 -9.95
C VAL A 451 -10.27 3.10 -11.05
N ILE A 452 -10.96 2.30 -11.85
CA ILE A 452 -11.76 2.79 -12.95
C ILE A 452 -13.18 2.94 -12.43
N TYR A 453 -13.62 4.16 -12.35
CA TYR A 453 -14.97 4.46 -11.95
C TYR A 453 -15.90 4.45 -13.17
N ASN A 454 -16.87 3.56 -13.16
CA ASN A 454 -17.95 3.54 -14.15
C ASN A 454 -19.18 4.20 -13.54
N HIS A 455 -19.63 5.29 -14.15
CA HIS A 455 -20.78 6.04 -13.67
C HIS A 455 -21.83 6.17 -14.75
N PHE A 456 -23.07 5.84 -14.39
CA PHE A 456 -24.26 6.02 -15.23
C PHE A 456 -25.38 6.70 -14.45
N ALA A 457 -26.33 7.23 -15.17
CA ALA A 457 -27.47 8.00 -14.64
C ALA A 457 -28.25 7.32 -13.50
N ASP A 458 -28.29 5.99 -13.47
CA ASP A 458 -28.92 5.21 -12.41
C ASP A 458 -28.18 5.25 -11.07
N GLN A 459 -26.92 5.70 -11.07
CA GLN A 459 -26.10 5.85 -9.85
C GLN A 459 -26.22 7.25 -9.21
N GLY A 460 -26.97 8.16 -9.84
CA GLY A 460 -27.14 9.53 -9.39
C GLY A 460 -25.95 10.43 -9.74
N LYS A 461 -26.09 11.71 -9.53
CA LYS A 461 -25.11 12.74 -9.88
C LYS A 461 -23.85 12.68 -9.00
N VAL A 462 -22.67 12.65 -9.63
CA VAL A 462 -21.37 12.76 -8.96
C VAL A 462 -20.70 14.08 -9.36
N THR A 463 -20.54 14.99 -8.40
CA THR A 463 -19.87 16.28 -8.62
C THR A 463 -18.35 16.10 -8.70
N LEU A 464 -17.73 16.49 -9.81
CA LEU A 464 -16.30 16.47 -10.00
C LEU A 464 -15.61 17.76 -9.52
N PHE A 465 -16.33 18.87 -9.51
CA PHE A 465 -15.83 20.16 -9.02
C PHE A 465 -16.80 20.73 -7.99
N ASN A 466 -16.28 21.01 -6.80
CA ASN A 466 -17.08 21.43 -5.63
C ASN A 466 -17.44 22.92 -5.61
N GLY A 467 -16.90 23.72 -6.56
CA GLY A 467 -17.13 25.16 -6.63
C GLY A 467 -16.28 26.00 -5.70
N THR A 468 -15.42 25.41 -4.86
CA THR A 468 -14.67 26.12 -3.83
C THR A 468 -13.14 26.01 -3.97
N ASP A 469 -12.65 24.86 -4.41
CA ASP A 469 -11.23 24.59 -4.56
C ASP A 469 -10.98 23.51 -5.65
N LEU A 470 -9.71 23.19 -5.91
CA LEU A 470 -9.29 22.19 -6.89
C LEU A 470 -9.08 20.80 -6.28
N THR A 471 -9.68 20.50 -5.15
CA THR A 471 -9.64 19.15 -4.55
C THR A 471 -10.16 18.11 -5.56
N GLY A 472 -9.40 17.03 -5.77
CA GLY A 472 -9.71 16.01 -6.78
C GLY A 472 -9.20 16.34 -8.20
N TRP A 473 -8.40 17.41 -8.34
CA TRP A 473 -7.80 17.82 -9.62
C TRP A 473 -6.29 17.99 -9.50
N VAL A 474 -5.56 17.62 -10.56
CA VAL A 474 -4.10 17.66 -10.65
C VAL A 474 -3.69 18.49 -11.86
N PRO A 475 -2.96 19.61 -11.68
CA PRO A 475 -2.46 20.41 -12.78
C PRO A 475 -1.24 19.78 -13.44
N VAL A 476 -1.18 19.83 -14.78
CA VAL A 476 -0.04 19.42 -15.59
C VAL A 476 0.24 20.51 -16.60
N THR A 477 1.41 21.15 -16.55
CA THR A 477 1.79 22.27 -17.40
C THR A 477 3.17 22.07 -18.03
N GLU A 478 3.40 22.67 -19.19
CA GLU A 478 4.67 22.56 -19.92
C GLU A 478 5.84 23.29 -19.24
N SER A 479 5.54 24.25 -18.37
CA SER A 479 6.51 25.02 -17.61
C SER A 479 5.89 25.57 -16.32
N GLU A 480 6.72 25.93 -15.36
CA GLU A 480 6.28 26.70 -14.19
C GLU A 480 5.75 28.09 -14.62
N SER A 481 4.80 28.60 -13.86
CA SER A 481 4.20 29.92 -14.06
C SER A 481 4.23 30.71 -12.75
N GLU A 482 4.51 32.02 -12.84
CA GLU A 482 4.47 32.90 -11.65
C GLU A 482 3.05 33.02 -11.07
N GLU A 483 2.05 32.99 -11.94
CA GLU A 483 0.63 32.99 -11.54
C GLU A 483 0.02 31.62 -11.79
N PRO A 484 -0.91 31.16 -10.94
CA PRO A 484 -1.60 29.88 -11.14
C PRO A 484 -2.32 29.83 -12.49
N VAL A 485 -2.03 28.77 -13.28
CA VAL A 485 -2.69 28.52 -14.57
C VAL A 485 -4.16 28.18 -14.39
N PHE A 486 -4.46 27.47 -13.29
CA PHE A 486 -5.81 27.06 -12.88
C PHE A 486 -6.09 27.63 -11.49
N LYS A 487 -7.19 28.34 -11.35
CA LYS A 487 -7.61 28.93 -10.05
C LYS A 487 -9.13 28.85 -9.93
N VAL A 488 -9.62 28.93 -8.69
CA VAL A 488 -11.07 28.99 -8.45
C VAL A 488 -11.46 30.43 -8.15
N GLU A 489 -12.38 30.96 -8.95
CA GLU A 489 -12.96 32.30 -8.76
C GLU A 489 -14.48 32.24 -9.01
N ASP A 490 -15.27 32.82 -8.15
CA ASP A 490 -16.74 32.92 -8.26
C ASP A 490 -17.42 31.56 -8.54
N GLY A 491 -16.94 30.48 -7.90
CA GLY A 491 -17.51 29.15 -8.07
C GLY A 491 -17.15 28.47 -9.41
N CYS A 492 -16.15 28.98 -10.12
CA CYS A 492 -15.69 28.48 -11.41
C CYS A 492 -14.21 28.12 -11.37
N ILE A 493 -13.79 27.14 -12.15
CA ILE A 493 -12.39 26.92 -12.50
C ILE A 493 -12.05 27.91 -13.61
N VAL A 494 -11.20 28.88 -13.31
CA VAL A 494 -10.68 29.84 -14.28
C VAL A 494 -9.34 29.36 -14.78
N VAL A 495 -9.19 29.26 -16.09
CA VAL A 495 -7.98 28.81 -16.79
C VAL A 495 -7.39 30.00 -17.52
N SER A 496 -6.09 30.30 -17.34
CA SER A 496 -5.41 31.42 -17.95
C SER A 496 -5.13 31.20 -19.45
N GLY A 497 -5.11 29.97 -19.93
CA GLY A 497 -4.78 29.57 -21.28
C GLY A 497 -3.28 29.47 -21.58
N LYS A 498 -2.41 29.88 -20.67
CA LYS A 498 -0.93 29.78 -20.78
C LYS A 498 -0.29 29.62 -19.42
N PRO A 499 0.82 28.84 -19.31
CA PRO A 499 1.38 27.93 -20.32
C PRO A 499 0.40 26.84 -20.76
N ASN A 500 0.74 26.14 -21.87
CA ASN A 500 -0.03 24.97 -22.30
C ASN A 500 -0.01 23.87 -21.21
N GLY A 501 -1.12 23.17 -21.12
CA GLY A 501 -1.27 22.09 -20.14
C GLY A 501 -2.73 21.69 -19.97
N TYR A 502 -3.00 21.04 -18.87
CA TYR A 502 -4.37 20.65 -18.51
C TYR A 502 -4.50 20.47 -17.00
N LEU A 503 -5.72 20.53 -16.52
CA LEU A 503 -6.12 20.16 -15.16
C LEU A 503 -6.88 18.85 -15.26
N ARG A 504 -6.26 17.73 -14.84
CA ARG A 504 -6.89 16.41 -14.88
C ARG A 504 -7.55 16.06 -13.56
N THR A 505 -8.57 15.20 -13.62
CA THR A 505 -9.09 14.53 -12.43
C THR A 505 -7.98 13.69 -11.78
N ALA A 506 -8.02 13.56 -10.46
CA ALA A 506 -7.09 12.68 -9.72
C ALA A 506 -7.40 11.18 -9.98
N ARG A 507 -8.61 10.85 -10.45
CA ARG A 507 -9.05 9.50 -10.78
C ARG A 507 -9.22 9.27 -12.25
N GLN A 508 -9.08 8.01 -12.67
CA GLN A 508 -9.44 7.55 -14.00
C GLN A 508 -10.91 7.09 -14.05
N TYR A 509 -11.49 7.24 -15.22
CA TYR A 509 -12.87 6.87 -15.51
C TYR A 509 -12.93 5.99 -16.76
N GLY A 510 -13.76 4.94 -16.74
CA GLY A 510 -14.04 4.08 -17.89
C GLY A 510 -15.31 4.55 -18.61
N ASP A 511 -16.46 4.12 -18.13
CA ASP A 511 -17.77 4.46 -18.67
C ASP A 511 -18.43 5.56 -17.84
N TYR A 512 -18.91 6.63 -18.47
CA TYR A 512 -19.53 7.78 -17.82
C TYR A 512 -20.31 8.64 -18.80
N SER A 513 -21.21 9.48 -18.27
CA SER A 513 -21.81 10.64 -18.93
C SER A 513 -21.35 11.90 -18.21
N LEU A 514 -20.55 12.72 -18.87
CA LEU A 514 -19.92 13.93 -18.32
C LEU A 514 -20.71 15.17 -18.76
N HIS A 515 -21.07 16.00 -17.80
CA HIS A 515 -21.57 17.36 -18.04
C HIS A 515 -20.52 18.39 -17.67
N VAL A 516 -20.25 19.36 -18.55
CA VAL A 516 -19.34 20.50 -18.33
C VAL A 516 -19.94 21.76 -18.95
N GLU A 517 -20.00 22.83 -18.18
CA GLU A 517 -20.28 24.16 -18.72
C GLU A 517 -19.00 24.97 -18.85
N TRP A 518 -18.84 25.70 -19.99
CA TRP A 518 -17.70 26.59 -20.21
C TRP A 518 -18.12 27.93 -20.80
N LYS A 519 -17.28 28.95 -20.59
CA LYS A 519 -17.41 30.24 -21.28
C LYS A 519 -16.06 30.89 -21.51
N TRP A 520 -15.89 31.63 -22.61
CA TRP A 520 -14.72 32.43 -22.85
C TRP A 520 -14.73 33.71 -21.99
N ILE A 521 -13.55 34.05 -21.43
CA ILE A 521 -13.32 35.32 -20.72
C ILE A 521 -12.62 36.28 -21.68
N GLY A 522 -13.37 36.89 -22.60
CA GLY A 522 -12.86 37.67 -23.70
C GLY A 522 -13.12 36.98 -25.04
N GLU A 523 -12.28 37.28 -26.05
CA GLU A 523 -12.40 36.67 -27.40
C GLU A 523 -12.09 35.16 -27.32
N GLY A 524 -12.94 34.36 -27.92
CA GLY A 524 -12.79 32.93 -27.99
C GLY A 524 -11.60 32.49 -28.82
N THR A 525 -10.79 31.57 -28.32
CA THR A 525 -9.56 31.07 -28.96
C THR A 525 -9.54 29.56 -29.06
N ASN A 526 -8.69 28.88 -28.27
CA ASN A 526 -8.54 27.43 -28.24
C ASN A 526 -8.53 26.88 -26.81
N SER A 527 -9.25 25.79 -26.60
CA SER A 527 -9.26 24.95 -25.41
C SER A 527 -9.94 23.64 -25.74
N GLY A 528 -9.98 22.68 -24.78
CA GLY A 528 -10.61 21.39 -24.95
C GLY A 528 -10.96 20.72 -23.63
N ILE A 529 -11.81 19.70 -23.72
CA ILE A 529 -12.11 18.77 -22.61
C ILE A 529 -11.54 17.42 -23.01
N PHE A 530 -10.47 16.99 -22.33
CA PHE A 530 -9.81 15.72 -22.64
C PHE A 530 -10.55 14.56 -21.97
N GLN A 531 -10.66 13.48 -22.73
CA GLN A 531 -11.26 12.22 -22.29
C GLN A 531 -10.21 11.12 -22.34
N ARG A 532 -10.22 10.23 -21.33
CA ARG A 532 -9.36 9.05 -21.29
C ARG A 532 -7.87 9.40 -21.40
N VAL A 533 -7.45 10.45 -20.72
CA VAL A 533 -6.05 10.86 -20.62
C VAL A 533 -5.24 9.75 -19.97
N GLN A 534 -4.17 9.31 -20.64
CA GLN A 534 -3.31 8.25 -20.14
C GLN A 534 -2.26 8.79 -19.18
N GLU A 535 -1.74 7.92 -18.34
CA GLU A 535 -0.74 8.21 -17.32
C GLU A 535 0.57 8.80 -17.86
N GLY A 536 1.37 9.38 -16.95
CA GLY A 536 2.71 9.89 -17.22
C GLY A 536 2.80 11.40 -17.37
N ASP A 537 1.70 12.14 -17.12
CA ASP A 537 1.62 13.61 -17.00
C ASP A 537 2.42 14.37 -18.06
N LYS A 538 2.28 13.94 -19.32
CA LYS A 538 2.85 14.63 -20.48
C LYS A 538 1.87 15.71 -20.91
N VAL A 539 2.33 16.89 -21.28
CA VAL A 539 1.50 18.00 -21.76
C VAL A 539 0.60 17.62 -22.95
N TRP A 540 1.09 16.72 -23.79
CA TRP A 540 0.33 16.10 -24.88
C TRP A 540 0.24 14.60 -24.68
N PRO A 541 -0.66 14.14 -23.77
CA PRO A 541 -0.81 12.73 -23.45
C PRO A 541 -1.55 11.98 -24.56
N ALA A 542 -1.52 10.66 -24.52
CA ALA A 542 -2.48 9.88 -25.29
C ALA A 542 -3.89 10.11 -24.71
N ALA A 543 -4.78 10.69 -25.50
CA ALA A 543 -6.12 11.11 -25.06
C ALA A 543 -7.02 11.41 -26.27
N TYR A 544 -8.29 11.71 -26.00
CA TYR A 544 -9.22 12.30 -26.96
C TYR A 544 -9.70 13.64 -26.43
N GLU A 545 -9.72 14.62 -27.30
CA GLU A 545 -10.18 15.96 -26.99
C GLU A 545 -11.56 16.21 -27.61
N CYS A 546 -12.53 16.58 -26.78
CA CYS A 546 -13.68 17.33 -27.22
C CYS A 546 -13.20 18.79 -27.41
N GLN A 547 -12.97 19.18 -28.62
CA GLN A 547 -12.44 20.50 -28.98
C GLN A 547 -13.42 21.61 -28.57
N LEU A 548 -12.90 22.69 -27.99
CA LEU A 548 -13.65 23.90 -27.63
C LEU A 548 -13.15 25.14 -28.41
N MET A 549 -12.26 24.96 -29.42
CA MET A 549 -11.85 26.10 -30.26
C MET A 549 -13.08 26.83 -30.78
N ALA A 550 -13.09 28.14 -30.62
CA ALA A 550 -14.20 28.99 -31.04
C ALA A 550 -14.62 28.73 -32.49
N GLY A 551 -15.90 28.46 -32.69
CA GLY A 551 -16.48 28.05 -33.97
C GLY A 551 -16.28 26.57 -34.34
N ARG A 552 -15.63 25.76 -33.46
CA ARG A 552 -15.33 24.36 -33.73
C ARG A 552 -15.62 23.42 -32.54
N ALA A 553 -16.33 23.89 -31.53
CA ALA A 553 -16.68 23.06 -30.39
C ALA A 553 -17.42 21.80 -30.84
N GLY A 554 -16.98 20.63 -30.32
CA GLY A 554 -17.49 19.33 -30.69
C GLY A 554 -16.68 18.57 -31.78
N ASP A 555 -15.65 19.15 -32.40
CA ASP A 555 -14.66 18.35 -33.13
C ASP A 555 -14.00 17.37 -32.15
N MET A 556 -13.68 16.15 -32.59
CA MET A 556 -12.90 15.20 -31.81
C MET A 556 -11.47 15.11 -32.28
N VAL A 557 -10.50 15.36 -31.42
CA VAL A 557 -9.08 15.32 -31.75
C VAL A 557 -8.41 14.13 -31.03
N SER A 558 -7.56 13.42 -31.77
CA SER A 558 -6.71 12.37 -31.21
C SER A 558 -5.36 12.94 -30.79
N LEU A 559 -4.95 12.69 -29.56
CA LEU A 559 -3.69 13.15 -28.98
C LEU A 559 -2.76 11.98 -28.66
N GLY A 560 -1.45 12.21 -28.70
CA GLY A 560 -0.43 11.31 -28.16
C GLY A 560 -0.44 9.86 -28.71
N GLY A 561 -0.96 9.65 -29.93
CA GLY A 561 -1.05 8.34 -30.57
C GLY A 561 -2.35 7.55 -30.27
N ALA A 562 -3.29 8.12 -29.53
CA ALA A 562 -4.64 7.60 -29.44
C ALA A 562 -5.29 7.55 -30.84
N ARG A 563 -6.27 6.67 -31.06
CA ARG A 563 -6.87 6.50 -32.39
C ARG A 563 -8.39 6.56 -32.34
N ILE A 564 -8.96 7.25 -33.32
CA ILE A 564 -10.39 7.22 -33.68
C ILE A 564 -10.52 6.32 -34.91
N ALA A 565 -11.33 5.27 -34.83
CA ALA A 565 -11.43 4.28 -35.91
C ALA A 565 -11.92 4.86 -37.24
N GLU A 566 -12.77 5.88 -37.19
CA GLU A 566 -13.36 6.57 -38.35
C GLU A 566 -12.40 7.56 -39.00
N VAL A 567 -11.23 7.85 -38.42
CA VAL A 567 -10.21 8.74 -38.94
C VAL A 567 -9.06 7.93 -39.54
N PRO A 568 -8.78 8.06 -40.87
CA PRO A 568 -7.67 7.36 -41.50
C PRO A 568 -6.33 7.71 -40.81
N TYR A 569 -5.51 6.68 -40.62
CA TYR A 569 -4.17 6.89 -40.08
C TYR A 569 -3.25 7.54 -41.10
N ASP A 570 -2.70 8.70 -40.76
CA ASP A 570 -1.65 9.39 -41.51
C ASP A 570 -0.53 9.76 -40.51
N PRO A 571 0.70 9.20 -40.65
CA PRO A 571 1.80 9.50 -39.74
C PRO A 571 2.29 10.96 -39.81
N GLU A 572 1.97 11.71 -40.87
CA GLU A 572 2.34 13.12 -41.02
C GLU A 572 1.35 14.06 -40.31
N VAL A 573 0.17 13.56 -39.93
CA VAL A 573 -0.84 14.35 -39.22
C VAL A 573 -0.64 14.19 -37.70
N LYS A 574 -0.13 15.24 -37.06
CA LYS A 574 0.17 15.24 -35.60
C LYS A 574 -1.09 15.13 -34.75
N PHE A 575 -2.19 15.76 -35.17
CA PHE A 575 -3.47 15.78 -34.45
C PHE A 575 -4.61 15.33 -35.36
N PRO A 576 -4.76 14.03 -35.62
CA PRO A 576 -5.87 13.50 -36.39
C PRO A 576 -7.21 13.87 -35.73
N MET A 577 -8.19 14.31 -36.53
CA MET A 577 -9.46 14.74 -36.01
C MET A 577 -10.66 14.23 -36.80
N LYS A 578 -11.75 13.99 -36.12
CA LYS A 578 -13.08 13.79 -36.69
C LYS A 578 -13.87 15.08 -36.49
N LYS A 579 -14.23 15.73 -37.62
CA LYS A 579 -14.97 16.98 -37.57
C LYS A 579 -16.40 16.77 -37.08
N ARG A 580 -16.94 17.78 -36.41
CA ARG A 580 -18.34 17.81 -35.92
C ARG A 580 -19.34 17.75 -37.07
N VAL A 581 -20.56 17.31 -36.77
CA VAL A 581 -21.62 17.16 -37.77
C VAL A 581 -22.03 18.51 -38.35
N HIS A 582 -22.27 19.50 -37.51
CA HIS A 582 -22.78 20.83 -37.97
C HIS A 582 -21.64 21.81 -38.23
N GLN A 583 -20.79 21.50 -39.22
CA GLN A 583 -19.71 22.40 -39.62
C GLN A 583 -20.26 23.74 -40.15
N GLY A 584 -19.71 24.86 -39.64
CA GLY A 584 -20.10 26.21 -40.04
C GLY A 584 -21.45 26.70 -39.45
N ALA A 585 -22.13 25.89 -38.64
CA ALA A 585 -23.30 26.34 -37.92
C ALA A 585 -22.92 27.02 -36.58
N ALA A 586 -23.67 28.04 -36.19
CA ALA A 586 -23.54 28.72 -34.90
C ALA A 586 -24.24 27.91 -33.80
N ILE A 587 -23.59 26.80 -33.33
CA ILE A 587 -24.08 26.00 -32.21
C ILE A 587 -23.57 26.51 -30.86
N GLU A 588 -22.46 27.25 -30.88
CA GLU A 588 -21.89 27.89 -29.71
C GLU A 588 -22.59 29.22 -29.44
N LEU A 589 -22.77 29.52 -28.15
CA LEU A 589 -23.24 30.84 -27.71
C LEU A 589 -22.10 31.85 -27.79
N PRO A 590 -22.39 33.16 -27.91
CA PRO A 590 -21.38 34.21 -27.99
C PRO A 590 -20.38 34.21 -26.81
N ASP A 591 -19.21 34.79 -27.01
CA ASP A 591 -18.20 35.00 -25.98
C ASP A 591 -18.83 35.66 -24.73
N GLY A 592 -18.47 35.16 -23.56
CA GLY A 592 -19.05 35.57 -22.28
C GLY A 592 -20.33 34.81 -21.86
N GLU A 593 -20.95 34.07 -22.76
CA GLU A 593 -22.12 33.23 -22.47
C GLU A 593 -21.73 31.79 -22.15
N TRP A 594 -22.51 31.14 -21.27
CA TRP A 594 -22.24 29.76 -20.84
C TRP A 594 -22.70 28.75 -21.88
N ASN A 595 -21.77 28.05 -22.49
CA ASN A 595 -21.99 26.85 -23.27
C ASN A 595 -21.97 25.59 -22.40
N ARG A 596 -22.51 24.47 -22.91
CA ARG A 596 -22.47 23.18 -22.24
C ARG A 596 -22.07 22.06 -23.20
N ALA A 597 -21.27 21.13 -22.67
CA ALA A 597 -20.95 19.87 -23.32
C ALA A 597 -21.50 18.70 -22.50
N GLU A 598 -22.17 17.76 -23.17
CA GLU A 598 -22.46 16.44 -22.65
C GLU A 598 -21.61 15.42 -23.44
N ILE A 599 -20.75 14.69 -22.72
CA ILE A 599 -19.82 13.73 -23.31
C ILE A 599 -20.06 12.35 -22.72
N ILE A 600 -20.58 11.43 -23.54
CA ILE A 600 -20.90 10.07 -23.13
C ILE A 600 -19.80 9.15 -23.60
N CYS A 601 -19.07 8.52 -22.67
CA CYS A 601 -18.09 7.48 -22.90
C CYS A 601 -18.65 6.14 -22.42
N LYS A 602 -18.77 5.15 -23.33
CA LYS A 602 -19.25 3.80 -22.99
C LYS A 602 -18.50 2.74 -23.80
N GLY A 603 -17.80 1.82 -23.10
CA GLY A 603 -16.90 0.89 -23.76
C GLY A 603 -15.90 1.63 -24.64
N ASN A 604 -15.86 1.34 -25.91
CA ASN A 604 -15.02 2.03 -26.91
C ASN A 604 -15.73 3.14 -27.66
N LYS A 605 -16.91 3.58 -27.21
CA LYS A 605 -17.68 4.67 -27.87
C LYS A 605 -17.57 5.98 -27.10
N MET A 606 -17.53 7.10 -27.83
CA MET A 606 -17.65 8.45 -27.30
C MET A 606 -18.65 9.22 -28.15
N ILE A 607 -19.61 9.88 -27.48
CA ILE A 607 -20.63 10.71 -28.12
C ILE A 607 -20.54 12.11 -27.51
N VAL A 608 -20.60 13.14 -28.32
CA VAL A 608 -20.47 14.55 -27.90
C VAL A 608 -21.71 15.33 -28.33
N TYR A 609 -22.33 16.00 -27.35
CA TYR A 609 -23.34 17.01 -27.57
C TYR A 609 -22.82 18.39 -27.15
N ILE A 610 -23.07 19.41 -27.93
CA ILE A 610 -22.79 20.82 -27.62
C ILE A 610 -24.11 21.57 -27.62
N ASN A 611 -24.45 22.20 -26.48
CA ASN A 611 -25.71 22.93 -26.30
C ASN A 611 -26.98 22.09 -26.67
N GLY A 612 -26.90 20.77 -26.47
CA GLY A 612 -27.96 19.81 -26.77
C GLY A 612 -27.97 19.31 -28.23
N SER A 613 -27.06 19.80 -29.09
CA SER A 613 -26.90 19.33 -30.47
C SER A 613 -25.87 18.20 -30.54
N LEU A 614 -26.22 17.06 -31.16
CA LEU A 614 -25.28 15.97 -31.41
C LEU A 614 -24.22 16.42 -32.41
N GLU A 615 -22.98 16.51 -31.99
CA GLU A 615 -21.89 17.01 -32.84
C GLU A 615 -20.93 15.89 -33.26
N ASN A 616 -20.77 14.85 -32.45
CA ASN A 616 -19.86 13.79 -32.83
C ASN A 616 -20.22 12.44 -32.14
N GLU A 617 -19.87 11.37 -32.85
CA GLU A 617 -19.86 10.00 -32.33
C GLU A 617 -18.64 9.27 -32.90
N ALA A 618 -17.84 8.60 -32.07
CA ALA A 618 -16.63 7.94 -32.52
C ALA A 618 -16.33 6.64 -31.79
N THR A 619 -15.54 5.77 -32.45
CA THR A 619 -15.02 4.54 -31.89
C THR A 619 -13.54 4.74 -31.54
N LEU A 620 -13.23 4.56 -30.27
CA LEU A 620 -11.95 4.92 -29.66
C LEU A 620 -11.07 3.67 -29.41
N SER A 621 -9.75 3.84 -29.45
CA SER A 621 -8.82 2.75 -29.08
C SER A 621 -8.57 2.65 -27.58
N LEU A 622 -8.80 3.73 -26.80
CA LEU A 622 -8.68 3.73 -25.35
C LEU A 622 -10.08 3.62 -24.72
N THR A 623 -10.19 2.87 -23.63
CA THR A 623 -11.46 2.62 -22.96
C THR A 623 -11.54 3.23 -21.56
N GLN A 624 -10.44 3.79 -21.04
CA GLN A 624 -10.33 4.39 -19.72
C GLN A 624 -9.23 5.42 -19.64
N GLY A 625 -9.27 6.31 -18.64
CA GLY A 625 -8.27 7.33 -18.36
C GLY A 625 -8.85 8.50 -17.58
N TYR A 626 -8.04 9.54 -17.36
CA TYR A 626 -8.48 10.75 -16.67
C TYR A 626 -9.36 11.62 -17.57
N ILE A 627 -10.19 12.47 -16.94
CA ILE A 627 -10.88 13.58 -17.58
C ILE A 627 -10.07 14.83 -17.31
N ALA A 628 -9.87 15.71 -18.33
CA ALA A 628 -9.12 16.92 -18.09
C ALA A 628 -9.66 18.16 -18.83
N LEU A 629 -9.34 19.34 -18.30
CA LEU A 629 -9.68 20.64 -18.83
C LEU A 629 -8.41 21.29 -19.35
N GLN A 630 -8.35 21.62 -20.63
CA GLN A 630 -7.13 22.08 -21.29
C GLN A 630 -6.87 23.57 -21.01
N SER A 631 -5.58 23.90 -20.83
CA SER A 631 -5.03 25.27 -20.92
C SER A 631 -4.31 25.42 -22.23
N GLU A 632 -4.93 26.15 -23.18
CA GLU A 632 -4.34 26.53 -24.45
C GLU A 632 -5.05 27.81 -24.99
N GLY A 633 -4.30 28.74 -25.54
CA GLY A 633 -4.87 29.94 -26.14
C GLY A 633 -5.22 31.04 -25.15
N GLY A 634 -6.50 31.40 -25.05
CA GLY A 634 -7.02 32.48 -24.21
C GLY A 634 -7.72 32.03 -22.95
N PRO A 635 -8.06 32.96 -22.06
CA PRO A 635 -8.67 32.60 -20.77
C PRO A 635 -10.15 32.18 -20.93
N LEU A 636 -10.52 31.15 -20.15
CA LEU A 636 -11.90 30.66 -20.09
C LEU A 636 -12.25 30.20 -18.68
N ALA A 637 -13.52 29.98 -18.44
CA ALA A 637 -14.02 29.46 -17.16
C ALA A 637 -14.84 28.20 -17.37
N PHE A 638 -14.73 27.27 -16.42
CA PHE A 638 -15.53 26.04 -16.34
C PHE A 638 -16.33 26.00 -15.04
N ARG A 639 -17.52 25.44 -15.07
CA ARG A 639 -18.37 25.18 -13.91
C ARG A 639 -19.30 24.00 -14.14
N ASN A 640 -20.06 23.61 -13.11
CA ASN A 640 -21.06 22.54 -13.18
C ASN A 640 -20.47 21.26 -13.79
N ILE A 641 -19.30 20.84 -13.29
CA ILE A 641 -18.60 19.66 -13.79
C ILE A 641 -19.05 18.45 -12.95
N TYR A 642 -19.76 17.54 -13.59
CA TYR A 642 -20.27 16.35 -12.90
C TYR A 642 -20.51 15.18 -13.85
N LEU A 643 -20.64 13.98 -13.29
CA LEU A 643 -21.11 12.78 -13.98
C LEU A 643 -22.59 12.54 -13.66
N GLU A 644 -23.34 12.09 -14.67
CA GLU A 644 -24.76 11.74 -14.62
C GLU A 644 -24.98 10.30 -15.02
#